data_a99f00246ceb9af62b1dc2f6c73db5e0
#
_entry.id   a99f00246ceb9af62b1dc2f6c73db5e0
#
_cell.length_a   1.000
_cell.length_b   1.000
_cell.length_c   1.000
_cell.angle_alpha   90.00
_cell.angle_beta   90.00
_cell.angle_gamma   90.00
#
_symmetry.space_group_name_H-M   'P 1'
#
loop_
_entity.id
_entity.type
_entity.pdbx_description
1 polymer ?
#
loop_
_entity_poly.entity_id
_entity_poly.type
_entity_poly.pdbx_seq_one_letter_code
_entity_poly.pdbx_strand_id
1 'polypeptide(L)'
;MQINNNMDLFEQRIKELREIINRHNHNYYVLNAPTVSDQEFDALLRELQDLERDYPQYQDPLSPTQRVGSDISKGFTQVQHERPMMSLSNSYSIEEVQDFLRRAQEGLGGERSEIVGEMKYDGTSISVTYENGRLVRAVTRGDGIQGDDVTANVITIKSVPLEIRGFLDLPEKFEVRGEILLPWESFERLNAERQFNEEPLFANPRNAAAGTLKLQNSAEVARRGLDAVFYFLLGDNLPFDTHYDSIMALKRWGFKTGEMSILPSIDAVKDFIDHWDVERKTLPVATDGLVFKINSLRQQLNLGATAKSPRWAIAYKFAPERECTKLQHVSFEVGRTGVITPVANLEPVLLSGTIVKRASLHNADIISQLDIHEGDMLYVEKGGEIIPKIVGVDEKRREPGSLPVAFVTHCPSCGTPLQRVEGEAAWVCPNKWGCGPQICGRIEHFVGRHAMDIDGIGEEVAVILNKSGLVNDVADLYDLTQEKLVALDRFQEKSAQRILRGIENSLQVPYARVIFALSIPFVGETTGKVLARHTRNIDTLMSMPADQLAAIPEIGPKIAQSIVDFFAEERNRVIVERLRASGVQMALTDEETAGQTDKLLGKKVVISGVFAKHSREEYKAMIEQNGGKNVSSISSATSFILAGENMGPAKLEKARKLGIDIINEDQFLEMIE
;
A
#
# COMPACT_ATOMS: atom_id res chain seq x y z
N MET A 1 -11.15 42.67 -36.16
CA MET A 1 -11.87 42.22 -34.95
C MET A 1 -11.05 42.63 -33.75
N GLN A 2 -11.44 43.72 -33.08
CA GLN A 2 -10.82 44.13 -31.81
C GLN A 2 -11.34 43.20 -30.74
N ILE A 3 -10.44 42.45 -30.11
CA ILE A 3 -10.75 41.66 -28.91
C ILE A 3 -10.94 42.70 -27.78
N ASN A 4 -12.17 42.85 -27.30
CA ASN A 4 -12.51 43.63 -26.15
C ASN A 4 -11.85 43.05 -24.90
N ASN A 5 -10.71 43.55 -24.50
CA ASN A 5 -10.06 43.32 -23.20
C ASN A 5 -10.65 44.24 -22.15
N ASN A 6 -11.95 44.17 -21.88
CA ASN A 6 -12.52 44.75 -20.67
C ASN A 6 -12.69 43.64 -19.63
N MET A 7 -11.59 43.29 -18.97
CA MET A 7 -11.66 42.54 -17.72
C MET A 7 -12.26 43.46 -16.68
N ASP A 8 -13.28 43.01 -15.96
CA ASP A 8 -13.89 43.75 -14.86
C ASP A 8 -12.79 44.01 -13.82
N LEU A 9 -12.75 45.26 -13.30
CA LEU A 9 -11.80 45.63 -12.27
C LEU A 9 -11.84 44.72 -11.04
N PHE A 10 -13.01 44.22 -10.71
CA PHE A 10 -13.20 43.25 -9.60
C PHE A 10 -12.63 41.87 -9.93
N GLU A 11 -12.82 41.37 -11.16
CA GLU A 11 -12.20 40.14 -11.63
C GLU A 11 -10.68 40.22 -11.58
N GLN A 12 -10.13 41.33 -12.03
CA GLN A 12 -8.68 41.57 -11.98
C GLN A 12 -8.18 41.56 -10.53
N ARG A 13 -8.86 42.28 -9.62
CA ARG A 13 -8.48 42.36 -8.21
C ARG A 13 -8.56 41.00 -7.52
N ILE A 14 -9.58 40.19 -7.79
CA ILE A 14 -9.72 38.83 -7.26
C ILE A 14 -8.53 37.98 -7.71
N LYS A 15 -8.15 38.04 -8.99
CA LYS A 15 -6.99 37.27 -9.51
C LYS A 15 -5.67 37.71 -8.84
N GLU A 16 -5.43 39.02 -8.71
CA GLU A 16 -4.26 39.57 -8.02
C GLU A 16 -4.18 39.08 -6.57
N LEU A 17 -5.29 39.14 -5.84
CA LEU A 17 -5.34 38.73 -4.42
C LEU A 17 -5.05 37.22 -4.29
N ARG A 18 -5.61 36.37 -5.15
CA ARG A 18 -5.30 34.94 -5.16
C ARG A 18 -3.81 34.66 -5.37
N GLU A 19 -3.18 35.38 -6.31
CA GLU A 19 -1.74 35.24 -6.57
C GLU A 19 -0.90 35.70 -5.37
N ILE A 20 -1.24 36.85 -4.78
CA ILE A 20 -0.54 37.40 -3.61
C ILE A 20 -0.65 36.42 -2.43
N ILE A 21 -1.86 35.99 -2.09
CA ILE A 21 -2.10 35.06 -0.97
C ILE A 21 -1.42 33.71 -1.18
N ASN A 22 -1.47 33.15 -2.39
CA ASN A 22 -0.78 31.89 -2.70
C ASN A 22 0.74 32.04 -2.59
N ARG A 23 1.33 33.15 -3.02
CA ARG A 23 2.75 33.46 -2.84
C ARG A 23 3.14 33.57 -1.37
N HIS A 24 2.32 34.22 -0.53
CA HIS A 24 2.57 34.32 0.91
C HIS A 24 2.43 32.94 1.60
N ASN A 25 1.46 32.13 1.22
CA ASN A 25 1.35 30.75 1.68
C ASN A 25 2.60 29.93 1.31
N HIS A 26 3.09 30.03 0.08
CA HIS A 26 4.31 29.37 -0.35
C HIS A 26 5.53 29.81 0.46
N ASN A 27 5.71 31.13 0.64
CA ASN A 27 6.83 31.67 1.42
C ASN A 27 6.79 31.19 2.88
N TYR A 28 5.61 31.13 3.49
CA TYR A 28 5.46 30.71 4.88
C TYR A 28 5.59 29.19 5.05
N TYR A 29 4.78 28.40 4.32
CA TYR A 29 4.65 26.95 4.56
C TYR A 29 5.67 26.08 3.82
N VAL A 30 6.23 26.57 2.72
CA VAL A 30 7.19 25.81 1.89
C VAL A 30 8.61 26.31 2.12
N LEU A 31 8.84 27.63 2.11
CA LEU A 31 10.17 28.22 2.23
C LEU A 31 10.57 28.58 3.68
N ASN A 32 9.64 28.50 4.65
CA ASN A 32 9.83 28.97 6.04
C ASN A 32 10.39 30.41 6.12
N ALA A 33 9.99 31.26 5.19
CA ALA A 33 10.47 32.64 5.05
C ALA A 33 9.27 33.62 4.89
N PRO A 34 8.49 33.89 5.95
CA PRO A 34 7.35 34.78 5.89
C PRO A 34 7.77 36.21 5.47
N THR A 35 6.99 36.80 4.55
CA THR A 35 7.27 38.13 3.98
C THR A 35 6.23 39.16 4.38
N VAL A 36 5.20 38.77 5.10
CA VAL A 36 4.14 39.62 5.68
C VAL A 36 3.81 39.16 7.09
N SER A 37 3.25 40.03 7.89
CA SER A 37 2.71 39.69 9.21
C SER A 37 1.38 38.93 9.08
N ASP A 38 1.01 38.18 10.13
CA ASP A 38 -0.30 37.51 10.18
C ASP A 38 -1.47 38.43 9.98
N GLN A 39 -1.38 39.65 10.54
CA GLN A 39 -2.42 40.67 10.43
C GLN A 39 -2.59 41.17 8.98
N GLU A 40 -1.49 41.38 8.26
CA GLU A 40 -1.52 41.77 6.85
C GLU A 40 -2.05 40.63 5.96
N PHE A 41 -1.66 39.40 6.25
CA PHE A 41 -2.17 38.22 5.53
C PHE A 41 -3.69 38.06 5.74
N ASP A 42 -4.17 38.19 6.97
CA ASP A 42 -5.60 38.10 7.30
C ASP A 42 -6.41 39.21 6.62
N ALA A 43 -5.86 40.43 6.48
CA ALA A 43 -6.52 41.52 5.77
C ALA A 43 -6.69 41.20 4.27
N LEU A 44 -5.66 40.68 3.61
CA LEU A 44 -5.72 40.27 2.21
C LEU A 44 -6.74 39.13 2.01
N LEU A 45 -6.76 38.15 2.91
CA LEU A 45 -7.69 37.03 2.85
C LEU A 45 -9.15 37.48 3.01
N ARG A 46 -9.42 38.38 3.93
CA ARG A 46 -10.76 38.99 4.13
C ARG A 46 -11.21 39.77 2.89
N GLU A 47 -10.33 40.58 2.32
CA GLU A 47 -10.65 41.33 1.09
C GLU A 47 -11.06 40.39 -0.03
N LEU A 48 -10.33 39.25 -0.20
CA LEU A 48 -10.67 38.26 -1.19
C LEU A 48 -12.00 37.54 -0.90
N GLN A 49 -12.27 37.21 0.37
CA GLN A 49 -13.54 36.60 0.79
C GLN A 49 -14.73 37.51 0.52
N ASP A 50 -14.61 38.80 0.83
CA ASP A 50 -15.66 39.79 0.59
C ASP A 50 -15.93 39.93 -0.91
N LEU A 51 -14.89 40.03 -1.75
CA LEU A 51 -15.05 40.14 -3.19
C LEU A 51 -15.66 38.87 -3.80
N GLU A 52 -15.24 37.66 -3.40
CA GLU A 52 -15.81 36.42 -3.90
C GLU A 52 -17.27 36.22 -3.45
N ARG A 53 -17.66 36.72 -2.28
CA ARG A 53 -19.05 36.74 -1.82
C ARG A 53 -19.90 37.72 -2.64
N ASP A 54 -19.39 38.92 -2.89
CA ASP A 54 -20.11 39.98 -3.57
C ASP A 54 -20.17 39.74 -5.10
N TYR A 55 -19.26 38.96 -5.65
CA TYR A 55 -19.17 38.57 -7.08
C TYR A 55 -19.10 37.05 -7.26
N PRO A 56 -20.19 36.30 -7.01
CA PRO A 56 -20.18 34.81 -7.04
C PRO A 56 -19.79 34.20 -8.39
N GLN A 57 -19.96 34.94 -9.50
CA GLN A 57 -19.53 34.50 -10.84
C GLN A 57 -18.01 34.33 -10.98
N TYR A 58 -17.22 34.91 -10.10
CA TYR A 58 -15.75 34.80 -10.07
C TYR A 58 -15.25 33.83 -8.99
N GLN A 59 -16.15 33.14 -8.28
CA GLN A 59 -15.73 32.10 -7.33
C GLN A 59 -14.97 30.99 -8.04
N ASP A 60 -13.94 30.47 -7.36
CA ASP A 60 -13.13 29.36 -7.85
C ASP A 60 -12.96 28.33 -6.74
N PRO A 61 -13.29 27.04 -6.98
CA PRO A 61 -13.08 25.97 -6.00
C PRO A 61 -11.64 25.86 -5.48
N LEU A 62 -10.66 26.34 -6.26
CA LEU A 62 -9.24 26.36 -5.89
C LEU A 62 -8.78 27.72 -5.31
N SER A 63 -9.70 28.63 -4.97
CA SER A 63 -9.34 29.87 -4.29
C SER A 63 -8.71 29.60 -2.92
N PRO A 64 -7.71 30.39 -2.50
CA PRO A 64 -7.19 30.34 -1.13
C PRO A 64 -8.26 30.45 -0.04
N THR A 65 -9.40 31.09 -0.34
CA THR A 65 -10.55 31.20 0.57
C THR A 65 -11.26 29.87 0.82
N GLN A 66 -11.17 28.92 -0.11
CA GLN A 66 -11.78 27.58 -0.01
C GLN A 66 -10.95 26.61 0.85
N ARG A 67 -9.73 27.01 1.25
CA ARG A 67 -8.89 26.20 2.18
C ARG A 67 -9.47 26.11 3.60
N VAL A 68 -10.56 26.80 3.89
CA VAL A 68 -11.22 26.80 5.20
C VAL A 68 -12.24 25.68 5.36
N GLY A 69 -12.39 24.77 4.41
CA GLY A 69 -13.30 23.62 4.45
C GLY A 69 -14.72 23.94 4.91
N SER A 70 -15.72 23.63 4.13
CA SER A 70 -17.09 24.06 4.44
C SER A 70 -18.12 22.93 4.59
N ASP A 71 -17.87 21.72 4.07
CA ASP A 71 -18.91 20.69 3.96
C ASP A 71 -18.55 19.35 4.60
N ILE A 72 -19.53 18.73 5.25
CA ILE A 72 -19.43 17.37 5.77
C ILE A 72 -19.73 16.41 4.60
N SER A 73 -18.73 15.68 4.13
CA SER A 73 -18.91 14.66 3.11
C SER A 73 -19.61 13.42 3.70
N LYS A 74 -20.45 12.74 2.91
CA LYS A 74 -21.17 11.53 3.35
C LYS A 74 -20.36 10.25 3.24
N GLY A 75 -19.08 10.34 2.87
CA GLY A 75 -18.15 9.22 2.64
C GLY A 75 -17.14 9.58 1.55
N PHE A 76 -16.12 8.76 1.38
CA PHE A 76 -15.12 8.93 0.33
C PHE A 76 -15.44 8.01 -0.85
N THR A 77 -15.35 8.56 -2.07
CA THR A 77 -15.46 7.78 -3.31
C THR A 77 -14.16 7.03 -3.53
N GLN A 78 -14.23 5.76 -3.90
CA GLN A 78 -13.06 4.98 -4.31
C GLN A 78 -12.68 5.38 -5.75
N VAL A 79 -11.39 5.62 -5.96
CA VAL A 79 -10.83 5.99 -7.27
C VAL A 79 -9.67 5.07 -7.60
N GLN A 80 -9.67 4.54 -8.82
CA GLN A 80 -8.56 3.74 -9.34
C GLN A 80 -7.38 4.64 -9.71
N HIS A 81 -6.16 4.23 -9.32
CA HIS A 81 -4.94 4.91 -9.72
C HIS A 81 -4.64 4.64 -11.20
N GLU A 82 -4.28 5.67 -11.95
CA GLU A 82 -3.82 5.52 -13.34
C GLU A 82 -2.51 4.70 -13.40
N ARG A 83 -1.67 4.86 -12.40
CA ARG A 83 -0.44 4.08 -12.19
C ARG A 83 -0.41 3.51 -10.77
N PRO A 84 -0.15 2.22 -10.57
CA PRO A 84 -0.17 1.60 -9.23
C PRO A 84 0.77 2.32 -8.25
N MET A 85 0.35 2.46 -7.00
CA MET A 85 1.15 2.99 -5.89
C MET A 85 1.81 1.83 -5.14
N MET A 86 3.01 1.47 -5.57
CA MET A 86 3.74 0.32 -5.03
C MET A 86 4.40 0.65 -3.69
N SER A 87 4.58 -0.38 -2.86
CA SER A 87 5.44 -0.31 -1.68
C SER A 87 6.91 -0.45 -2.08
N LEU A 88 7.83 0.00 -1.22
CA LEU A 88 9.26 -0.24 -1.41
C LEU A 88 9.70 -1.52 -0.68
N SER A 89 10.70 -2.20 -1.22
CA SER A 89 11.42 -3.24 -0.48
C SER A 89 12.26 -2.59 0.61
N ASN A 90 12.34 -3.23 1.77
CA ASN A 90 13.17 -2.72 2.88
C ASN A 90 14.57 -3.31 2.86
N SER A 91 15.53 -2.55 3.37
CA SER A 91 16.87 -2.98 3.76
C SER A 91 17.19 -2.43 5.15
N TYR A 92 18.11 -3.09 5.86
CA TYR A 92 18.48 -2.76 7.23
C TYR A 92 20.00 -2.70 7.41
N SER A 93 20.76 -2.95 6.36
CA SER A 93 22.22 -2.89 6.35
C SER A 93 22.75 -2.32 5.04
N ILE A 94 24.01 -1.86 5.07
CA ILE A 94 24.68 -1.34 3.87
C ILE A 94 24.92 -2.45 2.84
N GLU A 95 25.14 -3.69 3.28
CA GLU A 95 25.34 -4.86 2.43
C GLU A 95 24.07 -5.16 1.61
N GLU A 96 22.90 -5.02 2.21
CA GLU A 96 21.62 -5.19 1.50
C GLU A 96 21.41 -4.08 0.45
N VAL A 97 21.85 -2.85 0.73
CA VAL A 97 21.84 -1.75 -0.25
C VAL A 97 22.83 -2.05 -1.39
N GLN A 98 24.03 -2.56 -1.09
CA GLN A 98 25.00 -3.00 -2.08
C GLN A 98 24.44 -4.10 -2.98
N ASP A 99 23.78 -5.08 -2.39
CA ASP A 99 23.09 -6.15 -3.13
C ASP A 99 21.96 -5.63 -4.03
N PHE A 100 21.21 -4.63 -3.57
CA PHE A 100 20.23 -3.94 -4.41
C PHE A 100 20.89 -3.29 -5.63
N LEU A 101 21.99 -2.55 -5.42
CA LEU A 101 22.72 -1.87 -6.49
C LEU A 101 23.31 -2.86 -7.51
N ARG A 102 23.87 -3.98 -7.02
CA ARG A 102 24.38 -5.07 -7.87
C ARG A 102 23.26 -5.65 -8.73
N ARG A 103 22.10 -5.98 -8.15
CA ARG A 103 20.93 -6.49 -8.90
C ARG A 103 20.40 -5.48 -9.92
N ALA A 104 20.39 -4.19 -9.57
CA ALA A 104 20.00 -3.13 -10.51
C ALA A 104 20.99 -3.06 -11.68
N GLN A 105 22.28 -3.10 -11.43
CA GLN A 105 23.32 -3.08 -12.47
C GLN A 105 23.24 -4.33 -13.38
N GLU A 106 23.03 -5.51 -12.81
CA GLU A 106 22.81 -6.75 -13.57
C GLU A 106 21.55 -6.65 -14.45
N GLY A 107 20.45 -6.09 -13.90
CA GLY A 107 19.20 -5.86 -14.63
C GLY A 107 19.34 -4.85 -15.78
N LEU A 108 20.31 -3.94 -15.69
CA LEU A 108 20.67 -2.97 -16.71
C LEU A 108 21.74 -3.50 -17.70
N GLY A 109 22.15 -4.77 -17.57
CA GLY A 109 23.18 -5.38 -18.43
C GLY A 109 24.58 -4.85 -18.19
N GLY A 110 24.87 -4.37 -16.97
CA GLY A 110 26.17 -3.80 -16.58
C GLY A 110 26.31 -2.29 -16.83
N GLU A 111 25.25 -1.62 -17.32
CA GLU A 111 25.24 -0.15 -17.47
C GLU A 111 25.38 0.51 -16.08
N ARG A 112 26.23 1.54 -16.01
CA ARG A 112 26.40 2.31 -14.75
C ARG A 112 25.14 3.11 -14.46
N SER A 113 24.77 3.17 -13.20
CA SER A 113 23.65 3.95 -12.69
C SER A 113 24.11 4.95 -11.64
N GLU A 114 23.55 6.13 -11.66
CA GLU A 114 23.67 7.12 -10.60
C GLU A 114 22.57 6.90 -9.57
N ILE A 115 22.85 7.14 -8.30
CA ILE A 115 21.95 6.90 -7.18
C ILE A 115 21.56 8.23 -6.55
N VAL A 116 20.31 8.34 -6.16
CA VAL A 116 19.79 9.45 -5.35
C VAL A 116 19.35 8.90 -4.00
N GLY A 117 19.78 9.57 -2.91
CA GLY A 117 19.33 9.35 -1.55
C GLY A 117 18.32 10.41 -1.12
N GLU A 118 17.24 9.99 -0.49
CA GLU A 118 16.14 10.83 0.00
C GLU A 118 15.73 10.42 1.41
N MET A 119 15.07 11.33 2.14
CA MET A 119 14.42 11.00 3.40
C MET A 119 13.16 10.16 3.15
N LYS A 120 12.97 9.14 3.99
CA LYS A 120 11.73 8.38 4.06
C LYS A 120 10.84 8.97 5.15
N TYR A 121 9.87 9.76 4.72
CA TYR A 121 8.90 10.38 5.63
C TYR A 121 7.89 9.36 6.14
N ASP A 122 7.49 9.50 7.41
CA ASP A 122 6.53 8.60 8.07
C ASP A 122 5.15 9.27 8.23
N GLY A 123 4.30 9.09 7.23
CA GLY A 123 2.97 9.67 7.14
C GLY A 123 1.98 8.77 6.42
N THR A 124 1.14 9.36 5.58
CA THR A 124 0.21 8.65 4.71
C THR A 124 0.41 9.07 3.27
N SER A 125 0.66 8.09 2.40
CA SER A 125 0.99 8.34 1.00
C SER A 125 -0.22 8.88 0.24
N ILE A 126 0.04 9.85 -0.64
CA ILE A 126 -0.93 10.55 -1.45
C ILE A 126 -0.49 10.62 -2.91
N SER A 127 -1.43 10.53 -3.83
CA SER A 127 -1.30 10.86 -5.24
C SER A 127 -2.14 12.09 -5.54
N VAL A 128 -1.55 13.14 -6.11
CA VAL A 128 -2.22 14.38 -6.46
C VAL A 128 -2.08 14.61 -7.96
N THR A 129 -3.20 14.71 -8.66
CA THR A 129 -3.26 14.93 -10.11
C THR A 129 -3.49 16.39 -10.42
N TYR A 130 -2.71 16.90 -11.36
CA TYR A 130 -2.83 18.24 -11.92
C TYR A 130 -3.12 18.17 -13.41
N GLU A 131 -4.02 19.05 -13.88
CA GLU A 131 -4.32 19.28 -15.30
C GLU A 131 -4.24 20.79 -15.59
N ASN A 132 -3.50 21.17 -16.60
CA ASN A 132 -3.24 22.57 -16.95
C ASN A 132 -2.77 23.40 -15.75
N GLY A 133 -1.92 22.82 -14.91
CA GLY A 133 -1.38 23.44 -13.71
C GLY A 133 -2.38 23.56 -12.53
N ARG A 134 -3.59 23.05 -12.63
CA ARG A 134 -4.60 23.09 -11.57
C ARG A 134 -4.76 21.74 -10.90
N LEU A 135 -4.86 21.72 -9.58
CA LEU A 135 -5.17 20.51 -8.82
C LEU A 135 -6.59 20.04 -9.17
N VAL A 136 -6.71 18.81 -9.67
CA VAL A 136 -8.02 18.22 -10.04
C VAL A 136 -8.42 17.10 -9.09
N ARG A 137 -7.46 16.36 -8.53
CA ARG A 137 -7.78 15.21 -7.67
C ARG A 137 -6.63 14.86 -6.72
N ALA A 138 -6.97 14.39 -5.51
CA ALA A 138 -6.03 13.80 -4.57
C ALA A 138 -6.60 12.49 -4.01
N VAL A 139 -5.82 11.40 -4.12
CA VAL A 139 -6.24 10.03 -3.81
C VAL A 139 -5.26 9.38 -2.86
N THR A 140 -5.74 8.78 -1.76
CA THR A 140 -4.88 8.01 -0.84
C THR A 140 -4.34 6.76 -1.54
N ARG A 141 -3.21 6.21 -1.07
CA ARG A 141 -2.66 4.98 -1.65
C ARG A 141 -3.66 3.82 -1.68
N GLY A 142 -4.50 3.68 -0.64
CA GLY A 142 -5.42 2.54 -0.51
C GLY A 142 -4.65 1.21 -0.53
N ASP A 143 -5.08 0.30 -1.41
CA ASP A 143 -4.44 -0.99 -1.65
C ASP A 143 -3.30 -0.92 -2.70
N GLY A 144 -3.05 0.27 -3.25
CA GLY A 144 -2.08 0.52 -4.31
C GLY A 144 -2.67 0.50 -5.71
N ILE A 145 -3.88 -0.03 -5.90
CA ILE A 145 -4.63 -0.03 -7.16
C ILE A 145 -5.74 1.02 -7.12
N GLN A 146 -6.42 1.14 -5.98
CA GLN A 146 -7.46 2.14 -5.74
C GLN A 146 -7.34 2.75 -4.34
N GLY A 147 -7.82 3.97 -4.17
CA GLY A 147 -7.77 4.68 -2.89
C GLY A 147 -8.97 5.61 -2.72
N ASP A 148 -9.05 6.24 -1.55
CA ASP A 148 -10.11 7.20 -1.23
C ASP A 148 -9.81 8.55 -1.88
N ASP A 149 -10.80 9.15 -2.56
CA ASP A 149 -10.74 10.54 -3.02
C ASP A 149 -10.84 11.48 -1.81
N VAL A 150 -9.73 12.10 -1.48
CA VAL A 150 -9.60 13.04 -0.35
C VAL A 150 -9.32 14.47 -0.81
N THR A 151 -9.68 14.80 -2.04
CA THR A 151 -9.40 16.10 -2.67
C THR A 151 -9.83 17.27 -1.79
N ALA A 152 -11.07 17.23 -1.26
CA ALA A 152 -11.59 18.29 -0.39
C ALA A 152 -10.74 18.51 0.88
N ASN A 153 -10.11 17.46 1.42
CA ASN A 153 -9.25 17.52 2.57
C ASN A 153 -7.84 18.01 2.20
N VAL A 154 -7.28 17.53 1.07
CA VAL A 154 -5.94 17.92 0.60
C VAL A 154 -5.90 19.41 0.21
N ILE A 155 -6.96 19.96 -0.35
CA ILE A 155 -7.08 21.40 -0.65
C ILE A 155 -6.84 22.28 0.61
N THR A 156 -7.17 21.79 1.80
CA THR A 156 -6.95 22.52 3.05
C THR A 156 -5.48 22.56 3.50
N ILE A 157 -4.61 21.71 2.94
CA ILE A 157 -3.19 21.62 3.30
C ILE A 157 -2.44 22.74 2.61
N LYS A 158 -1.91 23.67 3.40
CA LYS A 158 -1.35 24.92 2.89
C LYS A 158 -0.06 24.77 2.09
N SER A 159 0.71 23.72 2.31
CA SER A 159 1.92 23.39 1.54
C SER A 159 1.64 22.73 0.17
N VAL A 160 0.38 22.40 -0.14
CA VAL A 160 -0.02 21.85 -1.43
C VAL A 160 -0.39 22.98 -2.39
N PRO A 161 0.29 23.17 -3.53
CA PRO A 161 -0.10 24.16 -4.53
C PRO A 161 -1.48 23.81 -5.12
N LEU A 162 -2.42 24.75 -5.13
CA LEU A 162 -3.73 24.55 -5.78
C LEU A 162 -3.66 24.87 -7.28
N GLU A 163 -2.78 25.80 -7.64
CA GLU A 163 -2.56 26.22 -9.01
C GLU A 163 -1.09 26.58 -9.24
N ILE A 164 -0.55 26.16 -10.36
CA ILE A 164 0.83 26.35 -10.80
C ILE A 164 0.80 27.07 -12.15
N ARG A 165 1.51 28.20 -12.27
CA ARG A 165 1.52 28.99 -13.49
C ARG A 165 2.92 29.51 -13.80
N GLY A 166 3.15 29.85 -15.06
CA GLY A 166 4.35 30.60 -15.50
C GLY A 166 5.58 29.72 -15.77
N PHE A 167 5.46 28.41 -15.86
CA PHE A 167 6.54 27.51 -16.17
C PHE A 167 6.34 26.89 -17.55
N LEU A 168 7.37 26.97 -18.40
CA LEU A 168 7.35 26.42 -19.77
C LEU A 168 7.51 24.90 -19.79
N ASP A 169 8.11 24.33 -18.75
CA ASP A 169 8.34 22.90 -18.57
C ASP A 169 7.23 22.19 -17.79
N LEU A 170 6.08 22.88 -17.57
CA LEU A 170 4.93 22.29 -16.88
C LEU A 170 4.13 21.40 -17.83
N PRO A 171 4.00 20.10 -17.57
CA PRO A 171 3.20 19.21 -18.40
C PRO A 171 1.70 19.56 -18.33
N GLU A 172 0.96 19.29 -19.40
CA GLU A 172 -0.49 19.50 -19.42
C GLU A 172 -1.20 18.68 -18.36
N LYS A 173 -0.80 17.41 -18.20
CA LYS A 173 -1.30 16.51 -17.14
C LYS A 173 -0.11 15.82 -16.47
N PHE A 174 -0.11 15.82 -15.15
CA PHE A 174 0.88 15.11 -14.35
C PHE A 174 0.33 14.70 -12.98
N GLU A 175 0.96 13.71 -12.39
CA GLU A 175 0.67 13.19 -11.04
C GLU A 175 1.90 13.43 -10.15
N VAL A 176 1.69 13.92 -8.95
CA VAL A 176 2.74 14.08 -7.94
C VAL A 176 2.43 13.15 -6.77
N ARG A 177 3.40 12.35 -6.36
CA ARG A 177 3.28 11.52 -5.18
C ARG A 177 4.06 12.09 -4.02
N GLY A 178 3.46 12.02 -2.86
CA GLY A 178 4.02 12.56 -1.63
C GLY A 178 3.53 11.82 -0.41
N GLU A 179 3.93 12.35 0.73
CA GLU A 179 3.50 11.89 2.04
C GLU A 179 2.78 13.05 2.75
N ILE A 180 1.56 12.80 3.22
CA ILE A 180 0.85 13.72 4.11
C ILE A 180 1.29 13.41 5.53
N LEU A 181 1.71 14.45 6.23
CA LEU A 181 2.38 14.41 7.51
C LEU A 181 1.61 15.22 8.56
N LEU A 182 1.81 14.89 9.81
CA LEU A 182 1.45 15.75 10.93
C LEU A 182 2.75 16.20 11.61
N PRO A 183 3.13 17.49 11.54
CA PRO A 183 4.30 18.01 12.23
C PRO A 183 4.24 17.78 13.74
N TRP A 184 5.40 17.59 14.37
CA TRP A 184 5.50 17.34 15.82
C TRP A 184 4.76 18.39 16.65
N GLU A 185 4.90 19.67 16.31
CA GLU A 185 4.19 20.77 16.99
C GLU A 185 2.66 20.60 16.93
N SER A 186 2.12 20.25 15.75
CA SER A 186 0.69 19.99 15.57
C SER A 186 0.24 18.75 16.34
N PHE A 187 1.06 17.69 16.37
CA PHE A 187 0.80 16.46 17.09
C PHE A 187 0.73 16.68 18.61
N GLU A 188 1.70 17.42 19.16
CA GLU A 188 1.75 17.76 20.58
C GLU A 188 0.56 18.63 20.98
N ARG A 189 0.25 19.67 20.19
CA ARG A 189 -0.92 20.53 20.41
C ARG A 189 -2.21 19.72 20.43
N LEU A 190 -2.43 18.84 19.45
CA LEU A 190 -3.64 18.03 19.39
C LEU A 190 -3.73 17.04 20.56
N ASN A 191 -2.62 16.45 20.98
CA ASN A 191 -2.61 15.56 22.15
C ASN A 191 -2.86 16.34 23.47
N ALA A 192 -2.37 17.56 23.60
CA ALA A 192 -2.70 18.41 24.74
C ALA A 192 -4.19 18.76 24.80
N GLU A 193 -4.81 19.07 23.65
CA GLU A 193 -6.27 19.31 23.54
C GLU A 193 -7.06 18.04 23.93
N ARG A 194 -6.66 16.85 23.45
CA ARG A 194 -7.31 15.59 23.78
C ARG A 194 -7.17 15.23 25.25
N GLN A 195 -6.00 15.45 25.83
CA GLN A 195 -5.76 15.25 27.26
C GLN A 195 -6.67 16.16 28.11
N PHE A 196 -6.81 17.41 27.71
CA PHE A 196 -7.71 18.36 28.39
C PHE A 196 -9.17 17.92 28.31
N ASN A 197 -9.59 17.31 27.20
CA ASN A 197 -10.94 16.82 26.96
C ASN A 197 -11.16 15.36 27.47
N GLU A 198 -10.18 14.77 28.16
CA GLU A 198 -10.21 13.36 28.63
C GLU A 198 -10.41 12.34 27.48
N GLU A 199 -9.95 12.65 26.27
CA GLU A 199 -10.02 11.77 25.12
C GLU A 199 -8.75 10.91 25.00
N PRO A 200 -8.82 9.71 24.36
CA PRO A 200 -7.65 8.89 24.07
C PRO A 200 -6.64 9.65 23.21
N LEU A 201 -5.36 9.66 23.59
CA LEU A 201 -4.31 10.34 22.83
C LEU A 201 -4.03 9.65 21.50
N PHE A 202 -3.57 10.43 20.51
CA PHE A 202 -2.98 9.87 19.30
C PHE A 202 -1.68 9.14 19.63
N ALA A 203 -1.51 7.93 19.08
CA ALA A 203 -0.36 7.09 19.37
C ALA A 203 0.94 7.60 18.72
N ASN A 204 0.85 8.12 17.51
CA ASN A 204 1.99 8.67 16.75
C ASN A 204 1.49 9.64 15.66
N PRO A 205 2.38 10.49 15.11
CA PRO A 205 2.04 11.46 14.07
C PRO A 205 1.49 10.82 12.79
N ARG A 206 1.99 9.66 12.37
CA ARG A 206 1.53 8.93 11.18
C ARG A 206 0.05 8.54 11.28
N ASN A 207 -0.33 7.88 12.38
CA ASN A 207 -1.73 7.46 12.59
C ASN A 207 -2.65 8.67 12.74
N ALA A 208 -2.17 9.72 13.41
CA ALA A 208 -2.89 10.99 13.54
C ALA A 208 -3.08 11.68 12.18
N ALA A 209 -2.07 11.70 11.31
CA ALA A 209 -2.16 12.23 9.94
C ALA A 209 -3.15 11.43 9.10
N ALA A 210 -3.03 10.09 9.08
CA ALA A 210 -3.91 9.21 8.32
C ALA A 210 -5.37 9.31 8.77
N GLY A 211 -5.63 9.33 10.08
CA GLY A 211 -6.96 9.52 10.65
C GLY A 211 -7.53 10.91 10.36
N THR A 212 -6.70 11.94 10.41
CA THR A 212 -7.12 13.32 10.10
C THR A 212 -7.48 13.46 8.62
N LEU A 213 -6.64 12.94 7.71
CA LEU A 213 -6.89 13.02 6.27
C LEU A 213 -8.21 12.35 5.85
N LYS A 214 -8.70 11.39 6.63
CA LYS A 214 -9.97 10.67 6.39
C LYS A 214 -11.15 11.19 7.20
N LEU A 215 -11.07 12.37 7.78
CA LEU A 215 -12.23 13.03 8.41
C LEU A 215 -13.20 13.53 7.34
N GLN A 216 -14.49 13.38 7.60
CA GLN A 216 -15.54 13.86 6.71
C GLN A 216 -15.70 15.37 6.74
N ASN A 217 -15.23 16.02 7.80
CA ASN A 217 -15.28 17.48 7.98
C ASN A 217 -13.93 18.11 7.61
N SER A 218 -13.83 18.72 6.44
CA SER A 218 -12.61 19.35 5.94
C SER A 218 -12.19 20.61 6.75
N ALA A 219 -13.10 21.27 7.45
CA ALA A 219 -12.76 22.36 8.37
C ALA A 219 -11.94 21.84 9.57
N GLU A 220 -12.29 20.66 10.09
CA GLU A 220 -11.51 20.03 11.15
C GLU A 220 -10.13 19.56 10.64
N VAL A 221 -10.04 19.09 9.40
CA VAL A 221 -8.76 18.76 8.76
C VAL A 221 -7.87 20.01 8.68
N ALA A 222 -8.41 21.14 8.22
CA ALA A 222 -7.69 22.41 8.16
C ALA A 222 -7.15 22.84 9.53
N ARG A 223 -7.96 22.71 10.60
CA ARG A 223 -7.60 23.05 11.98
C ARG A 223 -6.44 22.23 12.52
N ARG A 224 -6.34 20.97 12.12
CA ARG A 224 -5.32 20.04 12.64
C ARG A 224 -3.92 20.28 12.11
N GLY A 225 -3.77 21.03 11.01
CA GLY A 225 -2.49 21.51 10.52
C GLY A 225 -1.64 20.37 9.91
N LEU A 226 -2.20 19.62 8.96
CA LEU A 226 -1.45 18.67 8.13
C LEU A 226 -0.45 19.40 7.24
N ASP A 227 0.63 18.71 6.89
CA ASP A 227 1.66 19.15 5.96
C ASP A 227 1.85 18.08 4.87
N ALA A 228 2.53 18.43 3.78
CA ALA A 228 2.80 17.51 2.67
C ALA A 228 4.23 17.67 2.17
N VAL A 229 4.90 16.55 1.87
CA VAL A 229 6.21 16.52 1.21
C VAL A 229 6.12 15.62 0.00
N PHE A 230 6.54 16.13 -1.16
CA PHE A 230 6.44 15.43 -2.44
C PHE A 230 7.80 14.86 -2.87
N TYR A 231 7.80 13.60 -3.34
CA TYR A 231 9.01 12.84 -3.61
C TYR A 231 9.00 12.10 -4.96
N PHE A 232 7.94 12.26 -5.79
CA PHE A 232 7.89 11.61 -7.09
C PHE A 232 6.97 12.37 -8.07
N LEU A 233 7.45 12.56 -9.29
CA LEU A 233 6.71 13.14 -10.41
C LEU A 233 6.42 12.06 -11.44
N LEU A 234 5.19 11.97 -11.92
CA LEU A 234 4.71 11.05 -12.92
C LEU A 234 3.95 11.81 -14.01
N GLY A 235 4.12 11.41 -15.24
CA GLY A 235 3.41 11.99 -16.38
C GLY A 235 3.86 11.31 -17.66
N ASP A 236 3.12 11.54 -18.74
CA ASP A 236 3.54 11.12 -20.07
C ASP A 236 4.47 12.19 -20.66
N ASN A 237 5.56 11.76 -21.29
CA ASN A 237 6.51 12.65 -21.93
C ASN A 237 7.04 13.77 -21.03
N LEU A 238 7.40 13.45 -19.78
CA LEU A 238 8.04 14.41 -18.89
C LEU A 238 9.34 14.94 -19.52
N PRO A 239 9.59 16.27 -19.45
CA PRO A 239 10.78 16.89 -20.05
C PRO A 239 12.04 16.70 -19.18
N PHE A 240 12.15 15.61 -18.44
CA PHE A 240 13.25 15.32 -17.53
C PHE A 240 13.82 13.92 -17.78
N ASP A 241 15.15 13.80 -17.77
CA ASP A 241 15.85 12.53 -17.91
C ASP A 241 16.14 11.86 -16.58
N THR A 242 16.16 12.64 -15.49
CA THR A 242 16.53 12.16 -14.17
C THR A 242 15.45 12.42 -13.11
N HIS A 243 15.43 11.56 -12.11
CA HIS A 243 14.58 11.75 -10.93
C HIS A 243 14.97 13.02 -10.18
N TYR A 244 16.28 13.31 -10.06
CA TYR A 244 16.78 14.51 -9.41
C TYR A 244 16.20 15.78 -10.07
N ASP A 245 16.28 15.89 -11.41
CA ASP A 245 15.75 17.04 -12.15
C ASP A 245 14.23 17.16 -12.01
N SER A 246 13.52 16.03 -11.99
CA SER A 246 12.07 15.99 -11.75
C SER A 246 11.69 16.59 -10.40
N ILE A 247 12.42 16.26 -9.33
CA ILE A 247 12.17 16.80 -8.00
C ILE A 247 12.60 18.26 -7.91
N MET A 248 13.69 18.65 -8.55
CA MET A 248 14.08 20.07 -8.65
C MET A 248 13.04 20.90 -9.41
N ALA A 249 12.38 20.32 -10.43
CA ALA A 249 11.25 20.95 -11.10
C ALA A 249 10.05 21.11 -10.16
N LEU A 250 9.67 20.08 -9.42
CA LEU A 250 8.60 20.19 -8.39
C LEU A 250 8.89 21.33 -7.41
N LYS A 251 10.13 21.43 -6.92
CA LYS A 251 10.54 22.52 -6.01
C LYS A 251 10.38 23.89 -6.66
N ARG A 252 10.77 24.04 -7.94
CA ARG A 252 10.57 25.30 -8.70
C ARG A 252 9.08 25.62 -8.90
N TRP A 253 8.24 24.61 -9.12
CA TRP A 253 6.79 24.76 -9.30
C TRP A 253 6.04 25.04 -7.99
N GLY A 254 6.75 25.08 -6.87
CA GLY A 254 6.19 25.48 -5.58
C GLY A 254 5.77 24.32 -4.66
N PHE A 255 6.13 23.08 -5.00
CA PHE A 255 5.92 21.95 -4.10
C PHE A 255 6.97 21.91 -3.00
N LYS A 256 6.55 21.54 -1.79
CA LYS A 256 7.46 21.21 -0.71
C LYS A 256 8.06 19.84 -0.99
N THR A 257 9.38 19.79 -1.20
CA THR A 257 10.15 18.56 -1.43
C THR A 257 11.08 18.30 -0.26
N GLY A 258 11.48 17.05 -0.06
CA GLY A 258 12.45 16.67 0.95
C GLY A 258 13.90 16.98 0.54
N GLU A 259 14.80 16.78 1.50
CA GLU A 259 16.25 16.80 1.23
C GLU A 259 16.62 15.59 0.38
N MET A 260 17.45 15.84 -0.65
CA MET A 260 17.86 14.85 -1.63
C MET A 260 19.31 15.09 -2.06
N SER A 261 20.07 14.02 -2.22
CA SER A 261 21.46 14.07 -2.64
C SER A 261 21.77 13.03 -3.72
N ILE A 262 22.59 13.42 -4.70
CA ILE A 262 23.20 12.47 -5.65
C ILE A 262 24.38 11.81 -4.93
N LEU A 263 24.41 10.47 -4.96
CA LEU A 263 25.39 9.66 -4.26
C LEU A 263 26.26 8.90 -5.28
N PRO A 264 27.50 9.38 -5.52
CA PRO A 264 28.35 8.87 -6.60
C PRO A 264 28.98 7.50 -6.29
N SER A 265 28.98 7.07 -5.04
CA SER A 265 29.63 5.83 -4.59
C SER A 265 28.90 5.21 -3.40
N ILE A 266 29.24 3.97 -3.08
CA ILE A 266 28.74 3.28 -1.88
C ILE A 266 29.22 3.95 -0.59
N ASP A 267 30.42 4.54 -0.58
CA ASP A 267 30.90 5.29 0.58
C ASP A 267 30.03 6.54 0.80
N ALA A 268 29.64 7.25 -0.28
CA ALA A 268 28.71 8.36 -0.18
C ALA A 268 27.31 7.91 0.33
N VAL A 269 26.86 6.71 -0.04
CA VAL A 269 25.63 6.12 0.52
C VAL A 269 25.77 5.89 2.02
N LYS A 270 26.92 5.36 2.47
CA LYS A 270 27.19 5.15 3.88
C LYS A 270 27.23 6.48 4.64
N ASP A 271 27.98 7.45 4.16
CA ASP A 271 28.05 8.78 4.77
C ASP A 271 26.67 9.44 4.88
N PHE A 272 25.82 9.25 3.87
CA PHE A 272 24.43 9.74 3.87
C PHE A 272 23.57 9.02 4.92
N ILE A 273 23.75 7.70 5.11
CA ILE A 273 23.09 6.93 6.16
C ILE A 273 23.54 7.43 7.54
N ASP A 274 24.85 7.51 7.78
CA ASP A 274 25.42 7.92 9.06
C ASP A 274 25.03 9.35 9.45
N HIS A 275 24.99 10.27 8.49
CA HIS A 275 24.51 11.64 8.68
C HIS A 275 23.05 11.67 9.13
N TRP A 276 22.15 11.00 8.38
CA TRP A 276 20.71 11.07 8.66
C TRP A 276 20.26 10.21 9.83
N ASP A 277 21.04 9.23 10.27
CA ASP A 277 20.73 8.51 11.52
C ASP A 277 20.75 9.44 12.73
N VAL A 278 21.57 10.48 12.68
CA VAL A 278 21.66 11.51 13.72
C VAL A 278 20.70 12.67 13.46
N GLU A 279 20.79 13.32 12.29
CA GLU A 279 20.12 14.58 11.98
C GLU A 279 18.60 14.44 11.80
N ARG A 280 18.08 13.28 11.44
CA ARG A 280 16.64 13.05 11.33
C ARG A 280 15.84 13.37 12.59
N LYS A 281 16.48 13.31 13.76
CA LYS A 281 15.85 13.60 15.05
C LYS A 281 15.53 15.08 15.24
N THR A 282 16.15 15.96 14.45
CA THR A 282 15.94 17.41 14.47
C THR A 282 14.83 17.87 13.51
N LEU A 283 14.36 16.95 12.65
CA LEU A 283 13.33 17.28 11.67
C LEU A 283 11.99 17.58 12.34
N PRO A 284 11.22 18.55 11.82
CA PRO A 284 9.91 18.91 12.36
C PRO A 284 8.81 17.85 12.12
N VAL A 285 9.15 16.77 11.41
CA VAL A 285 8.24 15.69 11.02
C VAL A 285 8.87 14.33 11.26
N ALA A 286 8.05 13.31 11.42
CA ALA A 286 8.50 11.93 11.62
C ALA A 286 9.10 11.35 10.33
N THR A 287 10.20 10.58 10.48
CA THR A 287 10.88 9.85 9.40
C THR A 287 11.23 8.45 9.88
N ASP A 288 11.14 7.45 9.00
CA ASP A 288 11.35 6.04 9.33
C ASP A 288 12.55 5.42 8.59
N GLY A 289 13.31 6.22 7.85
CA GLY A 289 14.46 5.74 7.09
C GLY A 289 14.89 6.67 5.98
N LEU A 290 15.53 6.07 4.98
CA LEU A 290 15.98 6.68 3.74
C LEU A 290 15.41 5.92 2.56
N VAL A 291 15.40 6.53 1.38
CA VAL A 291 15.07 5.86 0.13
C VAL A 291 16.21 6.08 -0.85
N PHE A 292 16.71 4.99 -1.44
CA PHE A 292 17.70 5.03 -2.50
C PHE A 292 17.02 4.68 -3.82
N LYS A 293 17.23 5.52 -4.83
CA LYS A 293 16.64 5.36 -6.16
C LYS A 293 17.70 5.45 -7.25
N ILE A 294 17.53 4.69 -8.32
CA ILE A 294 18.30 4.89 -9.56
C ILE A 294 17.85 6.22 -10.15
N ASN A 295 18.78 7.13 -10.45
CA ASN A 295 18.46 8.50 -10.85
C ASN A 295 17.88 8.61 -12.27
N SER A 296 18.38 7.83 -13.25
CA SER A 296 17.88 7.88 -14.62
C SER A 296 16.47 7.29 -14.75
N LEU A 297 15.49 8.10 -15.21
CA LEU A 297 14.11 7.67 -15.45
C LEU A 297 14.05 6.57 -16.52
N ARG A 298 14.88 6.63 -17.56
CA ARG A 298 15.03 5.55 -18.56
C ARG A 298 15.46 4.25 -17.90
N GLN A 299 16.44 4.28 -17.01
CA GLN A 299 16.91 3.08 -16.30
C GLN A 299 15.83 2.54 -15.33
N GLN A 300 15.06 3.40 -14.66
CA GLN A 300 13.93 3.00 -13.84
C GLN A 300 12.88 2.22 -14.66
N LEU A 301 12.52 2.74 -15.84
CA LEU A 301 11.60 2.07 -16.78
C LEU A 301 12.16 0.71 -17.23
N ASN A 302 13.45 0.63 -17.53
CA ASN A 302 14.10 -0.61 -17.97
C ASN A 302 14.16 -1.68 -16.87
N LEU A 303 14.35 -1.31 -15.62
CA LEU A 303 14.34 -2.20 -14.46
C LEU A 303 12.92 -2.69 -14.14
N GLY A 304 11.93 -1.82 -14.31
CA GLY A 304 10.54 -2.13 -14.02
C GLY A 304 10.28 -2.44 -12.56
N ALA A 305 9.26 -3.26 -12.31
CA ALA A 305 8.81 -3.61 -10.96
C ALA A 305 8.50 -5.11 -10.83
N THR A 306 8.40 -5.55 -9.60
CA THR A 306 7.75 -6.82 -9.21
C THR A 306 6.26 -6.55 -8.96
N ALA A 307 5.48 -7.58 -8.60
CA ALA A 307 4.09 -7.40 -8.19
C ALA A 307 3.92 -6.49 -6.95
N LYS A 308 4.97 -6.29 -6.14
CA LYS A 308 4.89 -5.57 -4.87
C LYS A 308 5.74 -4.30 -4.81
N SER A 309 6.88 -4.25 -5.52
CA SER A 309 7.85 -3.17 -5.36
C SER A 309 8.62 -2.89 -6.65
N PRO A 310 9.05 -1.64 -6.88
CA PRO A 310 9.95 -1.29 -7.98
C PRO A 310 11.32 -1.95 -7.79
N ARG A 311 12.00 -2.25 -8.90
CA ARG A 311 13.35 -2.81 -8.90
C ARG A 311 14.45 -1.73 -8.91
N TRP A 312 14.05 -0.48 -9.02
CA TRP A 312 14.93 0.68 -9.12
C TRP A 312 14.95 1.55 -7.86
N ALA A 313 14.22 1.12 -6.80
CA ALA A 313 14.21 1.82 -5.52
C ALA A 313 14.19 0.83 -4.35
N ILE A 314 14.83 1.22 -3.25
CA ILE A 314 14.85 0.47 -1.99
C ILE A 314 14.73 1.44 -0.81
N ALA A 315 14.01 1.05 0.22
CA ALA A 315 13.98 1.77 1.49
C ALA A 315 15.05 1.21 2.43
N TYR A 316 15.86 2.08 3.00
CA TYR A 316 16.77 1.75 4.10
C TYR A 316 16.10 2.19 5.40
N LYS A 317 15.93 1.28 6.34
CA LYS A 317 15.39 1.57 7.66
C LYS A 317 16.49 1.59 8.69
N PHE A 318 16.52 2.65 9.49
CA PHE A 318 17.44 2.73 10.62
C PHE A 318 17.22 1.59 11.60
N ALA A 319 18.24 1.31 12.41
CA ALA A 319 18.10 0.32 13.48
C ALA A 319 16.87 0.69 14.35
N PRO A 320 15.96 -0.25 14.59
CA PRO A 320 14.81 0.02 15.42
C PRO A 320 15.22 0.36 16.85
N GLU A 321 14.48 1.27 17.47
CA GLU A 321 14.64 1.49 18.91
C GLU A 321 14.37 0.18 19.65
N ARG A 322 15.17 -0.05 20.70
CA ARG A 322 15.07 -1.22 21.54
C ARG A 322 14.85 -0.79 22.98
N GLU A 323 13.81 -1.35 23.59
CA GLU A 323 13.51 -1.16 25.00
C GLU A 323 13.54 -2.48 25.76
N CYS A 324 13.77 -2.41 27.05
CA CYS A 324 13.81 -3.57 27.91
C CYS A 324 12.66 -3.53 28.91
N THR A 325 11.86 -4.59 28.94
CA THR A 325 10.69 -4.69 29.83
C THR A 325 10.49 -6.09 30.37
N LYS A 326 9.78 -6.22 31.51
CA LYS A 326 9.54 -7.49 32.17
C LYS A 326 8.46 -8.31 31.47
N LEU A 327 8.71 -9.60 31.23
CA LEU A 327 7.74 -10.58 30.81
C LEU A 327 6.79 -10.91 31.96
N GLN A 328 5.50 -10.69 31.77
CA GLN A 328 4.48 -11.08 32.73
C GLN A 328 4.06 -12.55 32.55
N HIS A 329 3.73 -12.94 31.33
CA HIS A 329 3.42 -14.31 30.92
C HIS A 329 3.43 -14.44 29.40
N VAL A 330 3.47 -15.67 28.88
CA VAL A 330 3.31 -15.97 27.46
C VAL A 330 1.89 -16.51 27.23
N SER A 331 1.16 -15.89 26.32
CA SER A 331 -0.10 -16.41 25.77
C SER A 331 0.11 -17.07 24.42
N PHE A 332 -0.74 -18.04 24.09
CA PHE A 332 -0.67 -18.79 22.84
C PHE A 332 -1.95 -18.56 22.04
N GLU A 333 -1.82 -18.01 20.85
CA GLU A 333 -2.94 -17.65 19.98
C GLU A 333 -3.04 -18.59 18.78
N VAL A 334 -4.27 -18.93 18.42
CA VAL A 334 -4.54 -19.82 17.28
C VAL A 334 -4.89 -18.99 16.07
N GLY A 335 -4.04 -19.03 15.05
CA GLY A 335 -4.31 -18.35 13.78
C GLY A 335 -5.31 -19.09 12.88
N ARG A 336 -5.73 -18.44 11.81
CA ARG A 336 -6.67 -18.97 10.80
C ARG A 336 -6.28 -20.34 10.24
N THR A 337 -4.99 -20.59 10.07
CA THR A 337 -4.45 -21.87 9.56
C THR A 337 -4.19 -22.92 10.66
N GLY A 338 -4.56 -22.62 11.89
CA GLY A 338 -4.30 -23.47 13.05
C GLY A 338 -2.91 -23.28 13.66
N VAL A 339 -2.05 -22.46 13.08
CA VAL A 339 -0.72 -22.14 13.63
C VAL A 339 -0.84 -21.51 14.99
N ILE A 340 -0.06 -22.03 15.96
CA ILE A 340 0.01 -21.49 17.31
C ILE A 340 1.12 -20.46 17.38
N THR A 341 0.74 -19.23 17.65
CA THR A 341 1.67 -18.10 17.79
C THR A 341 1.82 -17.73 19.27
N PRO A 342 3.02 -17.85 19.83
CA PRO A 342 3.29 -17.38 21.19
C PRO A 342 3.44 -15.85 21.22
N VAL A 343 2.83 -15.22 22.21
CA VAL A 343 2.83 -13.77 22.41
C VAL A 343 3.29 -13.46 23.84
N ALA A 344 4.38 -12.71 23.97
CA ALA A 344 4.83 -12.18 25.25
C ALA A 344 3.88 -11.06 25.71
N ASN A 345 3.29 -11.22 26.87
CA ASN A 345 2.55 -10.16 27.57
C ASN A 345 3.52 -9.49 28.54
N LEU A 346 3.70 -8.19 28.38
CA LEU A 346 4.80 -7.39 28.93
C LEU A 346 4.29 -6.35 29.93
N GLU A 347 5.14 -5.94 30.86
CA GLU A 347 4.91 -4.67 31.52
C GLU A 347 4.90 -3.55 30.47
N PRO A 348 3.95 -2.58 30.57
CA PRO A 348 3.85 -1.52 29.57
C PRO A 348 5.16 -0.75 29.43
N VAL A 349 5.70 -0.65 28.21
CA VAL A 349 6.92 0.10 27.92
C VAL A 349 6.68 1.06 26.74
N LEU A 350 7.24 2.27 26.84
CA LEU A 350 7.19 3.24 25.75
C LEU A 350 8.26 2.86 24.70
N LEU A 351 7.85 2.60 23.47
CA LEU A 351 8.74 2.25 22.37
C LEU A 351 8.28 2.95 21.09
N SER A 352 9.14 3.79 20.54
CA SER A 352 8.85 4.60 19.33
C SER A 352 7.49 5.30 19.42
N GLY A 353 7.28 6.06 20.51
CA GLY A 353 6.07 6.87 20.73
C GLY A 353 4.80 6.10 21.06
N THR A 354 4.82 4.77 21.22
CA THR A 354 3.64 3.97 21.59
C THR A 354 3.91 3.08 22.80
N ILE A 355 2.90 2.86 23.61
CA ILE A 355 2.98 1.94 24.76
C ILE A 355 2.78 0.51 24.26
N VAL A 356 3.84 -0.28 24.33
CA VAL A 356 3.84 -1.70 23.98
C VAL A 356 3.53 -2.52 25.22
N LYS A 357 2.53 -3.42 25.14
CA LYS A 357 2.13 -4.36 26.19
C LYS A 357 2.25 -5.81 25.73
N ARG A 358 2.37 -6.04 24.42
CA ARG A 358 2.41 -7.37 23.80
C ARG A 358 3.41 -7.38 22.66
N ALA A 359 4.18 -8.47 22.55
CA ALA A 359 5.17 -8.64 21.48
C ALA A 359 5.17 -10.09 20.98
N SER A 360 5.40 -10.28 19.69
CA SER A 360 5.46 -11.62 19.09
C SER A 360 6.74 -12.35 19.52
N LEU A 361 6.59 -13.63 19.80
CA LEU A 361 7.68 -14.60 20.00
C LEU A 361 7.84 -15.53 18.77
N HIS A 362 7.14 -15.25 17.70
CA HIS A 362 7.14 -15.95 16.42
C HIS A 362 6.71 -17.42 16.52
N ASN A 363 7.50 -18.30 17.16
CA ASN A 363 7.25 -19.75 17.25
C ASN A 363 7.97 -20.37 18.45
N ALA A 364 7.81 -21.68 18.63
CA ALA A 364 8.45 -22.44 19.71
C ALA A 364 9.98 -22.43 19.64
N ASP A 365 10.55 -22.45 18.43
CA ASP A 365 12.00 -22.50 18.24
C ASP A 365 12.67 -21.20 18.72
N ILE A 366 12.03 -20.04 18.50
CA ILE A 366 12.51 -18.76 19.02
C ILE A 366 12.47 -18.69 20.55
N ILE A 367 11.41 -19.20 21.19
CA ILE A 367 11.36 -19.30 22.66
C ILE A 367 12.54 -20.11 23.19
N SER A 368 12.82 -21.27 22.58
CA SER A 368 13.92 -22.13 22.97
C SER A 368 15.28 -21.54 22.63
N GLN A 369 15.44 -20.89 21.48
CA GLN A 369 16.69 -20.26 21.06
C GLN A 369 17.08 -19.08 21.95
N LEU A 370 16.10 -18.28 22.37
CA LEU A 370 16.30 -17.16 23.28
C LEU A 370 16.33 -17.58 24.75
N ASP A 371 16.08 -18.86 25.05
CA ASP A 371 16.00 -19.42 26.41
C ASP A 371 15.17 -18.53 27.32
N ILE A 372 13.91 -18.27 26.91
CA ILE A 372 13.02 -17.34 27.63
C ILE A 372 12.44 -18.03 28.88
N HIS A 373 12.58 -17.36 30.04
CA HIS A 373 12.02 -17.79 31.31
C HIS A 373 10.90 -16.85 31.75
N GLU A 374 9.99 -17.35 32.59
CA GLU A 374 8.96 -16.53 33.18
C GLU A 374 9.57 -15.42 34.05
N GLY A 375 9.09 -14.19 33.90
CA GLY A 375 9.59 -13.03 34.61
C GLY A 375 10.88 -12.41 34.06
N ASP A 376 11.44 -12.94 32.96
CA ASP A 376 12.62 -12.38 32.31
C ASP A 376 12.44 -10.91 31.88
N MET A 377 13.55 -10.19 31.87
CA MET A 377 13.66 -8.89 31.23
C MET A 377 13.95 -9.09 29.74
N LEU A 378 13.00 -8.72 28.89
CA LEU A 378 13.05 -8.95 27.45
C LEU A 378 13.31 -7.68 26.67
N TYR A 379 14.20 -7.77 25.67
CA TYR A 379 14.42 -6.71 24.70
C TYR A 379 13.35 -6.76 23.62
N VAL A 380 12.63 -5.63 23.43
CA VAL A 380 11.52 -5.46 22.49
C VAL A 380 11.92 -4.47 21.42
N GLU A 381 11.67 -4.82 20.17
CA GLU A 381 11.79 -3.94 19.00
C GLU A 381 10.46 -3.93 18.22
N LYS A 382 10.22 -2.88 17.44
CA LYS A 382 9.15 -2.89 16.44
C LYS A 382 9.69 -3.34 15.08
N GLY A 383 9.26 -4.52 14.63
CA GLY A 383 9.54 -4.99 13.28
C GLY A 383 8.81 -4.12 12.26
N GLY A 384 9.59 -3.48 11.34
CA GLY A 384 9.03 -2.55 10.37
C GLY A 384 8.32 -1.35 11.00
N GLU A 385 8.70 -0.98 12.23
CA GLU A 385 8.15 0.11 13.05
C GLU A 385 6.67 -0.06 13.48
N ILE A 386 6.08 -1.21 13.21
CA ILE A 386 4.65 -1.46 13.48
C ILE A 386 4.47 -2.57 14.49
N ILE A 387 5.03 -3.77 14.25
CA ILE A 387 4.75 -4.98 15.03
C ILE A 387 5.82 -5.22 16.09
N PRO A 388 5.50 -5.16 17.40
CA PRO A 388 6.45 -5.48 18.45
C PRO A 388 6.87 -6.96 18.40
N LYS A 389 8.16 -7.23 18.51
CA LYS A 389 8.75 -8.56 18.59
C LYS A 389 9.82 -8.61 19.66
N ILE A 390 10.02 -9.78 20.25
CA ILE A 390 11.11 -10.05 21.19
C ILE A 390 12.36 -10.41 20.38
N VAL A 391 13.48 -9.79 20.74
CA VAL A 391 14.77 -9.95 20.06
C VAL A 391 15.91 -10.42 20.98
N GLY A 392 15.65 -10.51 22.27
CA GLY A 392 16.65 -10.99 23.23
C GLY A 392 16.16 -10.97 24.68
N VAL A 393 16.99 -11.51 25.54
CA VAL A 393 16.79 -11.59 27.00
C VAL A 393 17.96 -10.90 27.68
N ASP A 394 17.69 -10.16 28.76
CA ASP A 394 18.73 -9.67 29.67
C ASP A 394 19.00 -10.71 30.74
N GLU A 395 19.83 -11.69 30.42
CA GLU A 395 20.19 -12.81 31.33
C GLU A 395 20.78 -12.34 32.64
N LYS A 396 21.40 -11.15 32.67
CA LYS A 396 22.03 -10.61 33.91
C LYS A 396 20.97 -10.22 34.94
N ARG A 397 19.75 -9.93 34.51
CA ARG A 397 18.63 -9.58 35.38
C ARG A 397 17.66 -10.73 35.61
N ARG A 398 17.97 -11.93 35.14
CA ARG A 398 17.13 -13.13 35.35
C ARG A 398 17.12 -13.50 36.84
N GLU A 399 15.93 -13.80 37.35
CA GLU A 399 15.73 -14.24 38.73
C GLU A 399 16.24 -15.69 38.88
N PRO A 400 17.08 -15.98 39.94
CA PRO A 400 17.57 -17.34 40.18
C PRO A 400 16.40 -18.30 40.43
N GLY A 401 16.33 -19.41 39.68
CA GLY A 401 15.30 -20.43 39.79
C GLY A 401 14.06 -20.17 38.95
N SER A 402 14.06 -19.15 38.09
CA SER A 402 12.99 -18.97 37.07
C SER A 402 12.89 -20.18 36.16
N LEU A 403 11.68 -20.51 35.74
CA LEU A 403 11.43 -21.69 34.90
C LEU A 403 11.36 -21.27 33.41
N PRO A 404 11.93 -22.09 32.50
CA PRO A 404 11.78 -21.89 31.06
C PRO A 404 10.31 -21.88 30.68
N VAL A 405 9.95 -20.98 29.74
CA VAL A 405 8.61 -20.95 29.16
C VAL A 405 8.38 -22.21 28.32
N ALA A 406 7.47 -23.08 28.77
CA ALA A 406 7.11 -24.30 28.06
C ALA A 406 6.09 -23.96 26.94
N PHE A 407 6.37 -24.44 25.71
CA PHE A 407 5.38 -24.36 24.63
C PHE A 407 4.24 -25.32 24.87
N VAL A 408 3.01 -24.94 24.51
CA VAL A 408 1.82 -25.75 24.73
C VAL A 408 1.80 -26.99 23.83
N THR A 409 1.33 -28.12 24.35
CA THR A 409 1.18 -29.40 23.62
C THR A 409 -0.22 -29.60 23.04
N HIS A 410 -1.18 -28.84 23.53
CA HIS A 410 -2.60 -28.89 23.15
C HIS A 410 -3.07 -27.52 22.72
N CYS A 411 -4.01 -27.47 21.79
CA CYS A 411 -4.61 -26.24 21.33
C CYS A 411 -5.27 -25.47 22.50
N PRO A 412 -4.89 -24.22 22.75
CA PRO A 412 -5.43 -23.45 23.88
C PRO A 412 -6.93 -23.13 23.75
N SER A 413 -7.50 -23.26 22.54
CA SER A 413 -8.91 -22.99 22.28
C SER A 413 -9.79 -24.25 22.32
N CYS A 414 -9.36 -25.34 21.67
CA CYS A 414 -10.22 -26.53 21.52
C CYS A 414 -9.66 -27.82 22.17
N GLY A 415 -8.51 -27.75 22.86
CA GLY A 415 -7.89 -28.87 23.55
C GLY A 415 -7.31 -30.00 22.68
N THR A 416 -7.37 -29.87 21.35
CA THR A 416 -6.84 -30.88 20.44
C THR A 416 -5.30 -30.94 20.52
N PRO A 417 -4.66 -32.14 20.56
CA PRO A 417 -3.21 -32.25 20.50
C PRO A 417 -2.62 -31.55 19.27
N LEU A 418 -1.59 -30.76 19.49
CA LEU A 418 -0.90 -30.03 18.42
C LEU A 418 -0.02 -30.96 17.62
N GLN A 419 0.15 -30.64 16.34
CA GLN A 419 1.04 -31.34 15.42
C GLN A 419 2.12 -30.38 14.89
N ARG A 420 3.33 -30.89 14.70
CA ARG A 420 4.39 -30.16 14.02
C ARG A 420 4.56 -30.71 12.61
N VAL A 421 4.48 -29.84 11.61
CA VAL A 421 4.75 -30.24 10.24
C VAL A 421 6.25 -30.44 10.07
N GLU A 422 6.66 -31.58 9.53
CA GLU A 422 8.08 -31.88 9.32
C GLU A 422 8.73 -30.84 8.39
N GLY A 423 9.87 -30.29 8.81
CA GLY A 423 10.58 -29.24 8.10
C GLY A 423 10.01 -27.82 8.30
N GLU A 424 8.98 -27.63 9.12
CA GLU A 424 8.43 -26.33 9.47
C GLU A 424 8.61 -26.01 10.96
N ALA A 425 8.79 -24.72 11.28
CA ALA A 425 8.90 -24.26 12.67
C ALA A 425 7.53 -24.18 13.38
N ALA A 426 6.44 -24.30 12.64
CA ALA A 426 5.10 -24.08 13.13
C ALA A 426 4.51 -25.33 13.82
N TRP A 427 3.91 -25.09 15.00
CA TRP A 427 2.99 -26.03 15.64
C TRP A 427 1.56 -25.66 15.24
N VAL A 428 0.75 -26.64 14.84
CA VAL A 428 -0.60 -26.40 14.32
C VAL A 428 -1.64 -27.23 15.04
N CYS A 429 -2.83 -26.64 15.21
CA CYS A 429 -4.02 -27.35 15.64
C CYS A 429 -4.67 -28.01 14.41
N PRO A 430 -4.75 -29.35 14.33
CA PRO A 430 -5.31 -30.05 13.18
C PRO A 430 -6.85 -29.98 13.09
N ASN A 431 -7.52 -29.50 14.13
CA ASN A 431 -8.99 -29.43 14.21
C ASN A 431 -9.54 -28.26 13.39
N LYS A 432 -9.39 -28.31 12.07
CA LYS A 432 -9.77 -27.23 11.14
C LYS A 432 -11.23 -26.77 11.29
N TRP A 433 -12.14 -27.71 11.56
CA TRP A 433 -13.58 -27.50 11.48
C TRP A 433 -14.28 -27.40 12.84
N GLY A 434 -13.58 -27.69 13.94
CA GLY A 434 -14.11 -27.59 15.30
C GLY A 434 -13.38 -26.58 16.18
N CYS A 435 -12.33 -25.95 15.67
CA CYS A 435 -11.59 -24.93 16.41
C CYS A 435 -12.12 -23.52 16.08
N GLY A 436 -12.76 -22.88 17.06
CA GLY A 436 -13.42 -21.58 16.89
C GLY A 436 -12.54 -20.50 16.23
N PRO A 437 -11.31 -20.23 16.71
CA PRO A 437 -10.42 -19.26 16.06
C PRO A 437 -10.11 -19.57 14.58
N GLN A 438 -9.98 -20.83 14.21
CA GLN A 438 -9.75 -21.19 12.81
C GLN A 438 -10.99 -20.92 11.94
N ILE A 439 -12.18 -21.19 12.46
CA ILE A 439 -13.46 -20.89 11.78
C ILE A 439 -13.62 -19.39 11.63
N CYS A 440 -13.51 -18.63 12.72
CA CYS A 440 -13.63 -17.17 12.70
C CYS A 440 -12.61 -16.53 11.76
N GLY A 441 -11.35 -16.93 11.81
CA GLY A 441 -10.31 -16.39 10.94
C GLY A 441 -10.55 -16.70 9.45
N ARG A 442 -11.18 -17.84 9.09
CA ARG A 442 -11.60 -18.11 7.71
C ARG A 442 -12.78 -17.22 7.29
N ILE A 443 -13.74 -16.99 8.20
CA ILE A 443 -14.85 -16.05 7.94
C ILE A 443 -14.30 -14.64 7.70
N GLU A 444 -13.42 -14.14 8.58
CA GLU A 444 -12.80 -12.83 8.45
C GLU A 444 -12.03 -12.67 7.13
N HIS A 445 -11.26 -13.69 6.76
CA HIS A 445 -10.57 -13.69 5.47
C HIS A 445 -11.54 -13.65 4.30
N PHE A 446 -12.60 -14.47 4.35
CA PHE A 446 -13.60 -14.57 3.28
C PHE A 446 -14.33 -13.25 3.08
N VAL A 447 -14.74 -12.58 4.15
CA VAL A 447 -15.46 -11.30 4.08
C VAL A 447 -14.55 -10.11 3.80
N GLY A 448 -13.22 -10.31 3.85
CA GLY A 448 -12.22 -9.26 3.70
C GLY A 448 -12.34 -8.49 2.38
N ARG A 449 -11.87 -7.21 2.38
CA ARG A 449 -11.91 -6.28 1.23
C ARG A 449 -11.30 -6.87 -0.05
N HIS A 450 -10.23 -7.64 0.06
CA HIS A 450 -9.55 -8.28 -1.08
C HIS A 450 -10.17 -9.62 -1.50
N ALA A 451 -11.09 -10.16 -0.68
CA ALA A 451 -11.83 -11.38 -0.92
C ALA A 451 -13.27 -11.04 -1.37
N MET A 452 -14.28 -11.40 -0.60
CA MET A 452 -15.68 -11.19 -0.98
C MET A 452 -16.23 -9.79 -0.66
N ASP A 453 -15.48 -8.95 0.07
CA ASP A 453 -15.81 -7.57 0.41
C ASP A 453 -17.19 -7.39 1.09
N ILE A 454 -17.46 -8.26 2.06
CA ILE A 454 -18.72 -8.22 2.83
C ILE A 454 -18.52 -7.29 4.02
N ASP A 455 -19.06 -6.09 3.93
CA ASP A 455 -18.93 -5.07 4.97
C ASP A 455 -19.83 -5.38 6.18
N GLY A 456 -19.34 -5.02 7.38
CA GLY A 456 -20.05 -5.18 8.64
C GLY A 456 -19.74 -6.46 9.43
N ILE A 457 -18.90 -7.35 8.90
CA ILE A 457 -18.40 -8.54 9.61
C ILE A 457 -16.90 -8.37 9.88
N GLY A 458 -16.54 -7.95 11.10
CA GLY A 458 -15.18 -7.97 11.62
C GLY A 458 -15.01 -9.13 12.62
N GLU A 459 -13.83 -9.18 13.28
CA GLU A 459 -13.45 -10.23 14.24
C GLU A 459 -14.53 -10.49 15.29
N GLU A 460 -15.03 -9.45 15.99
CA GLU A 460 -16.06 -9.61 17.02
C GLU A 460 -17.35 -10.21 16.47
N VAL A 461 -17.78 -9.75 15.29
CA VAL A 461 -19.01 -10.22 14.64
C VAL A 461 -18.86 -11.67 14.18
N ALA A 462 -17.71 -12.04 13.60
CA ALA A 462 -17.43 -13.44 13.23
C ALA A 462 -17.48 -14.38 14.45
N VAL A 463 -16.94 -13.94 15.60
CA VAL A 463 -16.99 -14.70 16.84
C VAL A 463 -18.43 -14.85 17.35
N ILE A 464 -19.26 -13.80 17.30
CA ILE A 464 -20.67 -13.85 17.71
C ILE A 464 -21.46 -14.82 16.82
N LEU A 465 -21.30 -14.71 15.50
CA LEU A 465 -21.96 -15.57 14.51
C LEU A 465 -21.59 -17.05 14.69
N ASN A 466 -20.30 -17.32 14.95
CA ASN A 466 -19.84 -18.70 15.19
C ASN A 466 -20.35 -19.25 16.54
N LYS A 467 -20.23 -18.48 17.61
CA LYS A 467 -20.72 -18.92 18.95
C LYS A 467 -22.24 -19.13 19.01
N SER A 468 -23.02 -18.40 18.23
CA SER A 468 -24.47 -18.60 18.10
C SER A 468 -24.84 -19.84 17.28
N GLY A 469 -23.85 -20.46 16.60
CA GLY A 469 -24.07 -21.59 15.69
C GLY A 469 -24.66 -21.22 14.34
N LEU A 470 -24.84 -19.91 14.05
CA LEU A 470 -25.37 -19.44 12.78
C LEU A 470 -24.37 -19.57 11.62
N VAL A 471 -23.06 -19.44 11.90
CA VAL A 471 -22.00 -19.53 10.89
C VAL A 471 -20.88 -20.43 11.38
N ASN A 472 -20.77 -21.60 10.79
CA ASN A 472 -19.73 -22.62 11.06
C ASN A 472 -18.76 -22.79 9.86
N ASP A 473 -19.15 -22.32 8.69
CA ASP A 473 -18.29 -22.16 7.51
C ASP A 473 -18.74 -20.95 6.68
N VAL A 474 -17.97 -20.62 5.66
CA VAL A 474 -18.18 -19.40 4.86
C VAL A 474 -19.47 -19.45 4.02
N ALA A 475 -19.98 -20.63 3.69
CA ALA A 475 -21.22 -20.76 2.94
C ALA A 475 -22.45 -20.46 3.79
N ASP A 476 -22.39 -20.64 5.12
CA ASP A 476 -23.47 -20.28 6.04
C ASP A 476 -23.78 -18.78 6.05
N LEU A 477 -22.84 -17.93 5.59
CA LEU A 477 -23.05 -16.49 5.46
C LEU A 477 -24.22 -16.17 4.52
N TYR A 478 -24.40 -16.95 3.48
CA TYR A 478 -25.46 -16.78 2.48
C TYR A 478 -26.82 -17.29 2.94
N ASP A 479 -26.87 -18.02 4.07
CA ASP A 479 -28.12 -18.48 4.74
C ASP A 479 -28.60 -17.50 5.83
N LEU A 480 -27.90 -16.37 6.03
CA LEU A 480 -28.26 -15.37 7.02
C LEU A 480 -29.49 -14.58 6.59
N THR A 481 -30.40 -14.33 7.53
CA THR A 481 -31.58 -13.46 7.32
C THR A 481 -31.59 -12.34 8.36
N GLN A 482 -32.38 -11.29 8.10
CA GLN A 482 -32.51 -10.15 9.00
C GLN A 482 -33.01 -10.62 10.40
N GLU A 483 -33.99 -11.55 10.43
CA GLU A 483 -34.56 -12.09 11.67
C GLU A 483 -33.50 -12.81 12.50
N LYS A 484 -32.65 -13.65 11.84
CA LYS A 484 -31.56 -14.37 12.53
C LYS A 484 -30.53 -13.41 13.10
N LEU A 485 -30.17 -12.35 12.38
CA LEU A 485 -29.20 -11.38 12.83
C LEU A 485 -29.73 -10.51 13.98
N VAL A 486 -30.93 -9.98 13.85
CA VAL A 486 -31.56 -9.12 14.89
C VAL A 486 -31.86 -9.89 16.18
N ALA A 487 -32.00 -11.21 16.10
CA ALA A 487 -32.16 -12.07 17.29
C ALA A 487 -30.88 -12.19 18.14
N LEU A 488 -29.73 -11.78 17.61
CA LEU A 488 -28.46 -11.76 18.35
C LEU A 488 -28.30 -10.48 19.16
N ASP A 489 -27.78 -10.59 20.37
CA ASP A 489 -27.37 -9.42 21.16
C ASP A 489 -26.40 -8.53 20.37
N ARG A 490 -26.60 -7.20 20.45
CA ARG A 490 -25.82 -6.14 19.78
C ARG A 490 -26.14 -5.89 18.30
N PHE A 491 -27.04 -6.64 17.66
CA PHE A 491 -27.46 -6.35 16.30
C PHE A 491 -28.74 -5.51 16.28
N GLN A 492 -28.69 -4.40 15.55
CA GLN A 492 -29.85 -3.58 15.21
C GLN A 492 -30.20 -3.77 13.73
N GLU A 493 -31.41 -3.41 13.35
CA GLU A 493 -31.89 -3.53 11.95
C GLU A 493 -30.90 -2.93 10.93
N LYS A 494 -30.33 -1.75 11.22
CA LYS A 494 -29.38 -1.09 10.32
C LYS A 494 -28.08 -1.89 10.11
N SER A 495 -27.55 -2.49 11.18
CA SER A 495 -26.34 -3.32 11.09
C SER A 495 -26.61 -4.63 10.36
N ALA A 496 -27.77 -5.27 10.62
CA ALA A 496 -28.21 -6.45 9.91
C ALA A 496 -28.39 -6.19 8.41
N GLN A 497 -29.05 -5.10 8.03
CA GLN A 497 -29.24 -4.70 6.63
C GLN A 497 -27.91 -4.41 5.93
N ARG A 498 -26.91 -3.80 6.62
CA ARG A 498 -25.58 -3.55 6.07
C ARG A 498 -24.88 -4.86 5.71
N ILE A 499 -24.91 -5.84 6.60
CA ILE A 499 -24.33 -7.18 6.38
C ILE A 499 -25.00 -7.87 5.20
N LEU A 500 -26.35 -7.91 5.18
CA LEU A 500 -27.11 -8.58 4.11
C LEU A 500 -26.87 -7.93 2.73
N ARG A 501 -26.77 -6.60 2.68
CA ARG A 501 -26.38 -5.89 1.45
C ARG A 501 -24.96 -6.24 1.00
N GLY A 502 -24.02 -6.35 1.95
CA GLY A 502 -22.66 -6.79 1.67
C GLY A 502 -22.63 -8.20 1.08
N ILE A 503 -23.42 -9.13 1.63
CA ILE A 503 -23.57 -10.49 1.12
C ILE A 503 -24.17 -10.49 -0.28
N GLU A 504 -25.22 -9.71 -0.55
CA GLU A 504 -25.81 -9.58 -1.88
C GLU A 504 -24.82 -9.03 -2.91
N ASN A 505 -24.09 -7.98 -2.56
CA ASN A 505 -23.06 -7.40 -3.43
C ASN A 505 -21.93 -8.40 -3.73
N SER A 506 -21.59 -9.27 -2.77
CA SER A 506 -20.52 -10.26 -2.92
C SER A 506 -20.80 -11.30 -4.02
N LEU A 507 -22.04 -11.49 -4.44
CA LEU A 507 -22.40 -12.38 -5.54
C LEU A 507 -21.79 -11.96 -6.88
N GLN A 508 -21.44 -10.68 -7.04
CA GLN A 508 -20.84 -10.11 -8.24
C GLN A 508 -19.31 -9.99 -8.16
N VAL A 509 -18.71 -10.51 -7.10
CA VAL A 509 -17.25 -10.47 -6.94
C VAL A 509 -16.57 -11.34 -7.99
N PRO A 510 -15.52 -10.84 -8.70
CA PRO A 510 -14.82 -11.57 -9.74
C PRO A 510 -14.29 -12.93 -9.30
N TYR A 511 -14.32 -13.94 -10.17
CA TYR A 511 -13.92 -15.32 -9.88
C TYR A 511 -12.50 -15.45 -9.28
N ALA A 512 -11.55 -14.62 -9.71
CA ALA A 512 -10.20 -14.60 -9.15
C ALA A 512 -10.17 -14.29 -7.63
N ARG A 513 -11.07 -13.41 -7.16
CA ARG A 513 -11.21 -13.08 -5.74
C ARG A 513 -11.92 -14.19 -4.98
N VAL A 514 -12.85 -14.91 -5.61
CA VAL A 514 -13.49 -16.10 -5.01
C VAL A 514 -12.44 -17.19 -4.73
N ILE A 515 -11.53 -17.46 -5.69
CA ILE A 515 -10.42 -18.41 -5.46
C ILE A 515 -9.58 -17.99 -4.24
N PHE A 516 -9.24 -16.72 -4.14
CA PHE A 516 -8.51 -16.19 -2.98
C PHE A 516 -9.32 -16.32 -1.67
N ALA A 517 -10.62 -16.02 -1.72
CA ALA A 517 -11.53 -16.10 -0.56
C ALA A 517 -11.66 -17.52 0.01
N LEU A 518 -11.55 -18.57 -0.82
CA LEU A 518 -11.59 -19.98 -0.37
C LEU A 518 -10.47 -20.35 0.60
N SER A 519 -9.46 -19.50 0.79
CA SER A 519 -8.33 -19.74 1.71
C SER A 519 -7.53 -21.01 1.43
N ILE A 520 -7.37 -21.38 0.16
CA ILE A 520 -6.50 -22.50 -0.24
C ILE A 520 -5.07 -22.18 0.22
N PRO A 521 -4.39 -23.07 0.96
CA PRO A 521 -3.03 -22.81 1.44
C PRO A 521 -2.08 -22.44 0.29
N PHE A 522 -1.22 -21.45 0.50
CA PHE A 522 -0.27 -20.89 -0.47
C PHE A 522 -0.90 -20.18 -1.68
N VAL A 523 -2.22 -20.09 -1.78
CA VAL A 523 -2.91 -19.34 -2.83
C VAL A 523 -3.22 -17.94 -2.28
N GLY A 524 -2.40 -16.97 -2.71
CA GLY A 524 -2.62 -15.55 -2.45
C GLY A 524 -3.43 -14.88 -3.58
N GLU A 525 -3.69 -13.59 -3.45
CA GLU A 525 -4.44 -12.81 -4.45
C GLU A 525 -3.86 -12.91 -5.86
N THR A 526 -2.52 -12.75 -6.01
CA THR A 526 -1.84 -12.87 -7.30
C THR A 526 -1.99 -14.28 -7.88
N THR A 527 -1.79 -15.31 -7.05
CA THR A 527 -1.95 -16.72 -7.45
C THR A 527 -3.40 -17.01 -7.87
N GLY A 528 -4.39 -16.44 -7.15
CA GLY A 528 -5.81 -16.56 -7.50
C GLY A 528 -6.11 -15.99 -8.88
N LYS A 529 -5.53 -14.82 -9.23
CA LYS A 529 -5.66 -14.21 -10.57
C LYS A 529 -5.05 -15.10 -11.67
N VAL A 530 -3.88 -15.68 -11.41
CA VAL A 530 -3.22 -16.59 -12.35
C VAL A 530 -4.06 -17.86 -12.56
N LEU A 531 -4.55 -18.48 -11.48
CA LEU A 531 -5.41 -19.65 -11.55
C LEU A 531 -6.72 -19.36 -12.29
N ALA A 532 -7.42 -18.27 -11.95
CA ALA A 532 -8.68 -17.90 -12.62
C ALA A 532 -8.52 -17.77 -14.14
N ARG A 533 -7.44 -17.14 -14.59
CA ARG A 533 -7.14 -16.98 -16.02
C ARG A 533 -6.92 -18.31 -16.74
N HIS A 534 -6.19 -19.24 -16.11
CA HIS A 534 -5.84 -20.52 -16.74
C HIS A 534 -6.95 -21.57 -16.63
N THR A 535 -7.71 -21.57 -15.54
CA THR A 535 -8.76 -22.56 -15.32
C THR A 535 -10.13 -22.12 -15.82
N ARG A 536 -10.35 -20.80 -15.92
CA ARG A 536 -11.57 -20.11 -16.34
C ARG A 536 -12.80 -20.34 -15.46
N ASN A 537 -12.92 -21.49 -14.81
CA ASN A 537 -13.99 -21.82 -13.87
C ASN A 537 -13.53 -22.77 -12.76
N ILE A 538 -14.34 -22.86 -11.72
CA ILE A 538 -14.02 -23.66 -10.54
C ILE A 538 -13.97 -25.16 -10.81
N ASP A 539 -14.78 -25.68 -11.75
CA ASP A 539 -14.83 -27.11 -12.05
C ASP A 539 -13.52 -27.58 -12.70
N THR A 540 -12.97 -26.77 -13.61
CA THR A 540 -11.67 -26.99 -14.20
C THR A 540 -10.58 -26.96 -13.12
N LEU A 541 -10.62 -25.97 -12.20
CA LEU A 541 -9.66 -25.89 -11.09
C LEU A 541 -9.74 -27.11 -10.18
N MET A 542 -10.93 -27.55 -9.82
CA MET A 542 -11.17 -28.72 -8.95
C MET A 542 -10.73 -30.04 -9.55
N SER A 543 -10.82 -30.17 -10.87
CA SER A 543 -10.51 -31.43 -11.60
C SER A 543 -9.08 -31.49 -12.13
N MET A 544 -8.32 -30.38 -12.11
CA MET A 544 -7.00 -30.29 -12.69
C MET A 544 -5.95 -31.03 -11.82
N PRO A 545 -5.18 -31.98 -12.36
CA PRO A 545 -4.17 -32.71 -11.60
C PRO A 545 -2.94 -31.83 -11.29
N ALA A 546 -2.17 -32.25 -10.28
CA ALA A 546 -1.04 -31.46 -9.76
C ALA A 546 0.05 -31.16 -10.79
N ASP A 547 0.33 -32.06 -11.72
CA ASP A 547 1.30 -31.87 -12.79
C ASP A 547 0.86 -30.76 -13.78
N GLN A 548 -0.42 -30.73 -14.14
CA GLN A 548 -0.98 -29.69 -15.00
C GLN A 548 -1.03 -28.34 -14.27
N LEU A 549 -1.43 -28.30 -12.99
CA LEU A 549 -1.37 -27.11 -12.17
C LEU A 549 0.06 -26.55 -12.05
N ALA A 550 1.05 -27.44 -11.85
CA ALA A 550 2.46 -27.05 -11.76
C ALA A 550 3.06 -26.58 -13.10
N ALA A 551 2.42 -26.89 -14.23
CA ALA A 551 2.80 -26.37 -15.53
C ALA A 551 2.33 -24.91 -15.76
N ILE A 552 1.36 -24.43 -14.98
CA ILE A 552 0.92 -23.02 -15.01
C ILE A 552 2.07 -22.14 -14.50
N PRO A 553 2.43 -21.06 -15.23
CA PRO A 553 3.45 -20.11 -14.80
C PRO A 553 3.18 -19.61 -13.37
N GLU A 554 4.22 -19.52 -12.54
CA GLU A 554 4.17 -19.08 -11.13
C GLU A 554 3.50 -20.06 -10.14
N ILE A 555 2.95 -21.18 -10.62
CA ILE A 555 2.44 -22.25 -9.77
C ILE A 555 3.53 -23.31 -9.59
N GLY A 556 4.15 -23.32 -8.42
CA GLY A 556 5.14 -24.35 -8.09
C GLY A 556 4.48 -25.66 -7.61
N PRO A 557 5.25 -26.78 -7.55
CA PRO A 557 4.72 -28.07 -7.12
C PRO A 557 4.03 -28.04 -5.74
N LYS A 558 4.54 -27.23 -4.79
CA LYS A 558 3.94 -27.08 -3.44
C LYS A 558 2.55 -26.46 -3.51
N ILE A 559 2.36 -25.44 -4.36
CA ILE A 559 1.06 -24.77 -4.55
C ILE A 559 0.09 -25.73 -5.27
N ALA A 560 0.57 -26.39 -6.33
CA ALA A 560 -0.23 -27.34 -7.09
C ALA A 560 -0.76 -28.48 -6.20
N GLN A 561 0.10 -29.07 -5.38
CA GLN A 561 -0.30 -30.14 -4.45
C GLN A 561 -1.31 -29.62 -3.42
N SER A 562 -1.09 -28.41 -2.88
CA SER A 562 -2.01 -27.80 -1.91
C SER A 562 -3.42 -27.58 -2.48
N ILE A 563 -3.54 -27.23 -3.76
CA ILE A 563 -4.83 -27.07 -4.45
C ILE A 563 -5.53 -28.42 -4.55
N VAL A 564 -4.80 -29.46 -5.00
CA VAL A 564 -5.35 -30.83 -5.10
C VAL A 564 -5.81 -31.35 -3.74
N ASP A 565 -4.98 -31.21 -2.70
CA ASP A 565 -5.30 -31.63 -1.33
C ASP A 565 -6.53 -30.89 -0.79
N PHE A 566 -6.65 -29.61 -1.08
CA PHE A 566 -7.80 -28.81 -0.66
C PHE A 566 -9.11 -29.34 -1.25
N PHE A 567 -9.15 -29.63 -2.55
CA PHE A 567 -10.34 -30.15 -3.21
C PHE A 567 -10.52 -31.66 -3.05
N ALA A 568 -9.51 -32.41 -2.60
CA ALA A 568 -9.67 -33.80 -2.17
C ALA A 568 -10.54 -33.92 -0.89
N GLU A 569 -10.55 -32.90 -0.05
CA GLU A 569 -11.39 -32.82 1.16
C GLU A 569 -12.85 -32.57 0.77
N GLU A 570 -13.75 -33.53 1.06
CA GLU A 570 -15.16 -33.49 0.67
C GLU A 570 -15.87 -32.23 1.19
N ARG A 571 -15.56 -31.81 2.42
CA ARG A 571 -16.18 -30.64 3.03
C ARG A 571 -15.88 -29.36 2.25
N ASN A 572 -14.69 -29.20 1.71
CA ASN A 572 -14.36 -28.04 0.88
C ASN A 572 -15.18 -28.04 -0.43
N ARG A 573 -15.37 -29.21 -1.05
CA ARG A 573 -16.25 -29.34 -2.23
C ARG A 573 -17.69 -28.96 -1.92
N VAL A 574 -18.21 -29.44 -0.79
CA VAL A 574 -19.58 -29.10 -0.34
C VAL A 574 -19.73 -27.58 -0.12
N ILE A 575 -18.74 -26.93 0.49
CA ILE A 575 -18.73 -25.46 0.65
C ILE A 575 -18.78 -24.75 -0.72
N VAL A 576 -17.96 -25.19 -1.67
CA VAL A 576 -17.96 -24.62 -3.04
C VAL A 576 -19.33 -24.78 -3.71
N GLU A 577 -19.95 -25.98 -3.61
CA GLU A 577 -21.27 -26.21 -4.20
C GLU A 577 -22.37 -25.37 -3.52
N ARG A 578 -22.32 -25.17 -2.21
CA ARG A 578 -23.24 -24.28 -1.50
C ARG A 578 -23.07 -22.83 -1.92
N LEU A 579 -21.83 -22.34 -2.04
CA LEU A 579 -21.54 -20.99 -2.53
C LEU A 579 -22.05 -20.82 -3.98
N ARG A 580 -21.87 -21.82 -4.84
CA ARG A 580 -22.42 -21.84 -6.21
C ARG A 580 -23.95 -21.78 -6.19
N ALA A 581 -24.60 -22.58 -5.36
CA ALA A 581 -26.06 -22.59 -5.24
C ALA A 581 -26.62 -21.26 -4.73
N SER A 582 -25.83 -20.51 -3.94
CA SER A 582 -26.17 -19.15 -3.49
C SER A 582 -25.97 -18.09 -4.55
N GLY A 583 -25.39 -18.42 -5.73
CA GLY A 583 -25.20 -17.50 -6.84
C GLY A 583 -23.83 -16.82 -6.89
N VAL A 584 -22.85 -17.26 -6.08
CA VAL A 584 -21.47 -16.73 -6.15
C VAL A 584 -20.84 -17.03 -7.51
N GLN A 585 -20.14 -16.06 -8.07
CA GLN A 585 -19.51 -16.17 -9.40
C GLN A 585 -18.37 -17.18 -9.39
N MET A 586 -18.57 -18.35 -10.00
CA MET A 586 -17.63 -19.48 -10.01
C MET A 586 -16.88 -19.64 -11.35
N ALA A 587 -16.97 -18.64 -12.23
CA ALA A 587 -16.31 -18.62 -13.54
C ALA A 587 -16.01 -17.19 -13.95
N LEU A 588 -15.06 -17.02 -14.88
CA LEU A 588 -14.88 -15.75 -15.56
C LEU A 588 -16.12 -15.43 -16.40
N THR A 589 -16.53 -14.17 -16.40
CA THR A 589 -17.62 -13.68 -17.25
C THR A 589 -17.16 -13.52 -18.69
N ASP A 590 -18.11 -13.40 -19.62
CA ASP A 590 -17.79 -13.12 -21.02
C ASP A 590 -17.09 -11.75 -21.16
N GLU A 591 -17.39 -10.77 -20.31
CA GLU A 591 -16.69 -9.48 -20.26
C GLU A 591 -15.25 -9.61 -19.81
N GLU A 592 -14.98 -10.45 -18.78
CA GLU A 592 -13.63 -10.71 -18.28
C GLU A 592 -12.79 -11.53 -19.28
N THR A 593 -13.42 -12.28 -20.18
CA THR A 593 -12.77 -13.06 -21.26
C THR A 593 -12.79 -12.31 -22.60
N ALA A 594 -13.56 -11.25 -22.74
CA ALA A 594 -13.62 -10.44 -23.96
C ALA A 594 -12.22 -9.89 -24.32
N GLY A 595 -11.77 -10.15 -25.53
CA GLY A 595 -10.44 -9.75 -25.99
C GLY A 595 -9.29 -10.68 -25.56
N GLN A 596 -9.55 -11.76 -24.84
CA GLN A 596 -8.51 -12.78 -24.58
C GLN A 596 -8.36 -13.70 -25.80
N THR A 597 -7.12 -13.85 -26.26
CA THR A 597 -6.78 -14.76 -27.35
C THR A 597 -5.54 -15.60 -26.96
N ASP A 598 -5.27 -16.65 -27.73
CA ASP A 598 -4.10 -17.49 -27.55
C ASP A 598 -2.99 -17.18 -28.57
N LYS A 599 -3.04 -16.00 -29.25
CA LYS A 599 -2.09 -15.62 -30.33
C LYS A 599 -0.65 -15.57 -29.85
N LEU A 600 -0.40 -15.26 -28.59
CA LEU A 600 0.91 -15.24 -27.97
C LEU A 600 1.13 -16.41 -26.98
N LEU A 601 0.30 -17.45 -27.02
CA LEU A 601 0.40 -18.58 -26.09
C LEU A 601 1.82 -19.18 -26.09
N GLY A 602 2.42 -19.29 -24.91
CA GLY A 602 3.78 -19.81 -24.72
C GLY A 602 4.90 -18.84 -25.10
N LYS A 603 4.59 -17.64 -25.64
CA LYS A 603 5.61 -16.63 -25.97
C LYS A 603 6.04 -15.87 -24.71
N LYS A 604 7.36 -15.71 -24.56
CA LYS A 604 7.98 -14.88 -23.52
C LYS A 604 8.45 -13.58 -24.16
N VAL A 605 7.85 -12.46 -23.78
CA VAL A 605 8.09 -11.15 -24.38
C VAL A 605 8.79 -10.23 -23.40
N VAL A 606 9.86 -9.58 -23.82
CA VAL A 606 10.49 -8.49 -23.05
C VAL A 606 10.01 -7.17 -23.63
N ILE A 607 9.52 -6.28 -22.77
CA ILE A 607 9.16 -4.92 -23.15
C ILE A 607 10.31 -3.99 -22.78
N SER A 608 10.80 -3.17 -23.73
CA SER A 608 11.93 -2.26 -23.49
C SER A 608 11.81 -0.98 -24.32
N GLY A 609 12.13 0.16 -23.72
CA GLY A 609 12.06 1.47 -24.38
C GLY A 609 10.84 2.28 -23.98
N VAL A 610 10.65 3.41 -24.64
CA VAL A 610 9.52 4.34 -24.50
C VAL A 610 8.59 4.14 -25.69
N PHE A 611 7.30 4.07 -25.44
CA PHE A 611 6.28 3.74 -26.42
C PHE A 611 5.44 4.99 -26.75
N ALA A 612 5.01 5.10 -28.00
CA ALA A 612 4.24 6.23 -28.48
C ALA A 612 2.73 5.99 -28.52
N LYS A 613 2.29 4.72 -28.76
CA LYS A 613 0.87 4.40 -28.96
C LYS A 613 0.17 3.97 -27.69
N HIS A 614 0.84 3.16 -26.89
CA HIS A 614 0.30 2.62 -25.62
C HIS A 614 1.37 2.68 -24.54
N SER A 615 0.96 2.78 -23.29
CA SER A 615 1.86 2.67 -22.16
C SER A 615 2.46 1.26 -22.04
N ARG A 616 3.57 1.14 -21.34
CA ARG A 616 4.22 -0.15 -21.07
C ARG A 616 3.28 -1.13 -20.36
N GLU A 617 2.43 -0.63 -19.45
CA GLU A 617 1.46 -1.46 -18.73
C GLU A 617 0.34 -1.93 -19.64
N GLU A 618 -0.12 -1.12 -20.59
CA GLU A 618 -1.09 -1.54 -21.60
C GLU A 618 -0.50 -2.62 -22.51
N TYR A 619 0.74 -2.48 -22.97
CA TYR A 619 1.40 -3.55 -23.74
C TYR A 619 1.59 -4.81 -22.94
N LYS A 620 1.90 -4.71 -21.64
CA LYS A 620 1.94 -5.87 -20.76
C LYS A 620 0.58 -6.55 -20.66
N ALA A 621 -0.48 -5.77 -20.47
CA ALA A 621 -1.85 -6.29 -20.47
C ALA A 621 -2.23 -6.95 -21.80
N MET A 622 -1.89 -6.35 -22.94
CA MET A 622 -2.12 -6.93 -24.26
C MET A 622 -1.38 -8.25 -24.47
N ILE A 623 -0.09 -8.34 -24.06
CA ILE A 623 0.67 -9.58 -24.11
C ILE A 623 -0.03 -10.66 -23.27
N GLU A 624 -0.42 -10.32 -22.07
CA GLU A 624 -1.07 -11.26 -21.15
C GLU A 624 -2.48 -11.63 -21.61
N GLN A 625 -3.25 -10.70 -22.17
CA GLN A 625 -4.56 -10.98 -22.77
C GLN A 625 -4.49 -11.93 -23.95
N ASN A 626 -3.38 -11.91 -24.70
CA ASN A 626 -3.14 -12.79 -25.82
C ASN A 626 -2.39 -14.08 -25.46
N GLY A 627 -2.34 -14.47 -24.17
CA GLY A 627 -1.74 -15.72 -23.70
C GLY A 627 -0.21 -15.70 -23.61
N GLY A 628 0.43 -14.55 -23.86
CA GLY A 628 1.88 -14.36 -23.74
C GLY A 628 2.32 -14.09 -22.29
N LYS A 629 3.61 -14.21 -22.03
CA LYS A 629 4.22 -13.87 -20.74
C LYS A 629 5.19 -12.71 -20.88
N ASN A 630 4.92 -11.60 -20.16
CA ASN A 630 5.91 -10.55 -20.03
C ASN A 630 7.02 -10.98 -19.07
N VAL A 631 8.29 -10.88 -19.52
CA VAL A 631 9.48 -11.20 -18.73
C VAL A 631 10.41 -9.98 -18.64
N SER A 632 11.04 -9.79 -17.49
CA SER A 632 11.85 -8.61 -17.23
C SER A 632 13.27 -8.64 -17.80
N SER A 633 13.78 -9.85 -18.10
CA SER A 633 15.15 -10.05 -18.57
C SER A 633 15.21 -10.91 -19.81
N ILE A 634 16.17 -10.55 -20.69
CA ILE A 634 16.45 -11.30 -21.93
C ILE A 634 17.21 -12.57 -21.58
N SER A 635 16.73 -13.72 -22.08
CA SER A 635 17.39 -15.02 -21.98
C SER A 635 17.19 -15.79 -23.28
N SER A 636 17.84 -16.95 -23.42
CA SER A 636 17.64 -17.84 -24.57
C SER A 636 16.18 -18.34 -24.71
N ALA A 637 15.37 -18.22 -23.65
CA ALA A 637 13.95 -18.54 -23.65
C ALA A 637 13.04 -17.38 -24.05
N THR A 638 13.57 -16.17 -24.30
CA THR A 638 12.81 -15.01 -24.76
C THR A 638 12.41 -15.21 -26.22
N SER A 639 11.11 -15.07 -26.51
CA SER A 639 10.59 -15.28 -27.87
C SER A 639 10.83 -14.10 -28.78
N PHE A 640 10.60 -12.89 -28.26
CA PHE A 640 10.92 -11.61 -28.95
C PHE A 640 10.94 -10.47 -27.95
N ILE A 641 11.43 -9.32 -28.41
CA ILE A 641 11.43 -8.06 -27.64
C ILE A 641 10.51 -7.07 -28.32
N LEU A 642 9.52 -6.57 -27.60
CA LEU A 642 8.76 -5.39 -28.00
C LEU A 642 9.56 -4.14 -27.60
N ALA A 643 10.09 -3.45 -28.62
CA ALA A 643 10.97 -2.32 -28.45
C ALA A 643 10.27 -1.01 -28.85
N GLY A 644 10.18 -0.09 -27.90
CA GLY A 644 9.90 1.31 -28.16
C GLY A 644 11.19 2.10 -28.45
N GLU A 645 11.08 3.42 -28.50
CA GLU A 645 12.23 4.32 -28.63
C GLU A 645 13.16 4.22 -27.41
N ASN A 646 14.44 4.52 -27.61
CA ASN A 646 15.45 4.55 -26.53
C ASN A 646 15.62 3.22 -25.76
N MET A 647 15.48 2.08 -26.44
CA MET A 647 15.85 0.79 -25.86
C MET A 647 17.32 0.82 -25.39
N GLY A 648 17.58 0.36 -24.15
CA GLY A 648 18.93 0.36 -23.57
C GLY A 648 19.95 -0.42 -24.41
N PRO A 649 21.16 0.12 -24.67
CA PRO A 649 22.16 -0.47 -25.57
C PRO A 649 22.59 -1.88 -25.16
N ALA A 650 22.69 -2.16 -23.86
CA ALA A 650 23.04 -3.48 -23.34
C ALA A 650 21.96 -4.55 -23.64
N LYS A 651 20.67 -4.17 -23.60
CA LYS A 651 19.58 -5.09 -23.99
C LYS A 651 19.61 -5.35 -25.49
N LEU A 652 19.88 -4.33 -26.29
CA LEU A 652 20.02 -4.46 -27.74
C LEU A 652 21.18 -5.41 -28.12
N GLU A 653 22.34 -5.26 -27.49
CA GLU A 653 23.49 -6.12 -27.72
C GLU A 653 23.20 -7.58 -27.29
N LYS A 654 22.57 -7.74 -26.12
CA LYS A 654 22.21 -9.07 -25.62
C LYS A 654 21.19 -9.77 -26.52
N ALA A 655 20.20 -9.04 -27.04
CA ALA A 655 19.25 -9.58 -28.01
C ALA A 655 19.94 -10.06 -29.29
N ARG A 656 20.86 -9.26 -29.84
CA ARG A 656 21.66 -9.63 -31.03
C ARG A 656 22.52 -10.87 -30.77
N LYS A 657 23.20 -10.94 -29.61
CA LYS A 657 24.01 -12.11 -29.24
C LYS A 657 23.22 -13.41 -29.14
N LEU A 658 21.96 -13.32 -28.71
CA LEU A 658 21.08 -14.47 -28.52
C LEU A 658 20.18 -14.74 -29.75
N GLY A 659 20.26 -13.91 -30.80
CA GLY A 659 19.45 -14.06 -32.01
C GLY A 659 17.94 -13.88 -31.76
N ILE A 660 17.57 -12.99 -30.81
CA ILE A 660 16.18 -12.73 -30.44
C ILE A 660 15.64 -11.60 -31.30
N ASP A 661 14.48 -11.82 -31.89
CA ASP A 661 13.79 -10.84 -32.72
C ASP A 661 13.38 -9.62 -31.89
N ILE A 662 13.56 -8.42 -32.48
CA ILE A 662 13.16 -7.14 -31.92
C ILE A 662 12.08 -6.58 -32.83
N ILE A 663 10.88 -6.38 -32.31
CA ILE A 663 9.72 -5.86 -33.02
C ILE A 663 9.31 -4.51 -32.46
N ASN A 664 8.77 -3.65 -33.32
CA ASN A 664 8.22 -2.36 -32.89
C ASN A 664 6.74 -2.45 -32.52
N GLU A 665 6.14 -1.32 -32.13
CA GLU A 665 4.73 -1.23 -31.72
C GLU A 665 3.77 -1.69 -32.82
N ASP A 666 4.01 -1.27 -34.07
CA ASP A 666 3.15 -1.61 -35.22
C ASP A 666 3.16 -3.12 -35.47
N GLN A 667 4.33 -3.71 -35.53
CA GLN A 667 4.50 -5.15 -35.72
C GLN A 667 3.87 -5.98 -34.60
N PHE A 668 3.94 -5.47 -33.37
CA PHE A 668 3.30 -6.14 -32.23
C PHE A 668 1.78 -6.06 -32.32
N LEU A 669 1.23 -4.89 -32.65
CA LEU A 669 -0.23 -4.71 -32.79
C LEU A 669 -0.78 -5.56 -33.92
N GLU A 670 -0.10 -5.62 -35.09
CA GLU A 670 -0.46 -6.52 -36.18
C GLU A 670 -0.41 -8.01 -35.77
N MET A 671 0.48 -8.38 -34.86
CA MET A 671 0.60 -9.78 -34.39
C MET A 671 -0.56 -10.19 -33.49
N ILE A 672 -1.20 -9.22 -32.82
CA ILE A 672 -2.31 -9.47 -31.89
C ILE A 672 -3.69 -9.09 -32.45
N GLU A 673 -3.75 -8.39 -33.60
CA GLU A 673 -4.98 -8.21 -34.37
C GLU A 673 -5.44 -9.55 -35.01
#